data_23e5975d29097756fa8299959605375c
#
_entry.id   23e5975d29097756fa8299959605375c
#
_cell.length_a   1.000
_cell.length_b   1.000
_cell.length_c   1.000
_cell.angle_alpha   90.00
_cell.angle_beta   90.00
_cell.angle_gamma   90.00
#
_symmetry.space_group_name_H-M   'P 1'
#
loop_
_entity.id
_entity.type
_entity.pdbx_description
1 polymer ?
#
loop_
_entity_poly.entity_id
_entity_poly.type
_entity_poly.pdbx_seq_one_letter_code
_entity_poly.pdbx_strand_id
1 'polypeptide(L)'
;LVAARRQQLPSSRWISHFTAGLGLRVRACVCYGEAPSSKGEATPSLVKKEPAGRVTNIMAGTRQSLLLTDEQREELGGQFETLSKGFVELSSLRDALATVGFKLPQWKVRQMIEDMERRRGALAEPGRLSIAEFEQIYAELRGQEVSAGFKAMLSKKDNVQTLGGMSEASSEGTTHSVRHEERAAFSDWINRNLSSDPDLAHLLPIPMPGEALYDRVKDGILLCKMINHSCPETIDERAINKKGLTVYTKHENLTLALSSAQSIGCSIVNIDAHDLARGKPHLVLGLLWQIIKIGLFNQITLQHCPGLVQLVQPGEDMAHLLHLAPEAILLRWCNYHLERAGSNRRLTNFTSDVRDSEIYTILLRQIAPVGSGVTTEAMREHDLLQRAEVMLQQADKINCRSFLSPQDVVDGVYKLNVAFVANLFNNHPALDVPEDGNALEGLEGLEETREEKTYRNWINSMGVNPYVNWLYSDLADGLVIFQLFDVIRPGLVNWTRVHRSFSRLKGFMERLENCNYAVELGRKQGFSLVGVAGQDLFEGNATLTLALVWQLMRAYTLSVLTQLADTGHPIVEQEIVQWTNGKLKSAGKTSQIRNFQDPCICDARPIIDLVDAINPGCINYAQVLNATNQEERLANAKYAISMARKQGARIYALPEDIAEGKHKMVMTVFACLMARDYVPGQKQQQQQQDQDQQQKQ
;
A
#
# COMPACT_ATOMS: atom_id res chain seq x y z
N LEU A 1 53.04 -9.47 -16.07
CA LEU A 1 54.43 -9.03 -15.79
C LEU A 1 54.40 -7.75 -14.93
N VAL A 2 54.70 -7.93 -13.63
CA VAL A 2 55.63 -7.15 -12.78
C VAL A 2 55.25 -5.65 -12.57
N ALA A 3 55.08 -5.12 -11.46
CA ALA A 3 55.40 -5.19 -10.05
C ALA A 3 55.11 -3.82 -9.41
N ALA A 4 54.51 -3.89 -8.25
CA ALA A 4 54.68 -3.08 -7.06
C ALA A 4 55.45 -1.73 -7.10
N ARG A 5 54.81 -0.72 -6.45
CA ARG A 5 55.52 0.12 -5.46
C ARG A 5 54.52 0.79 -4.48
N ARG A 6 54.71 0.46 -3.22
CA ARG A 6 54.27 1.22 -2.02
C ARG A 6 55.12 2.48 -1.86
N GLN A 7 54.54 3.58 -1.39
CA GLN A 7 55.14 4.59 -0.49
C GLN A 7 53.98 5.38 0.15
N GLN A 8 53.73 5.21 1.37
CA GLN A 8 54.09 5.83 2.66
C GLN A 8 53.81 7.35 2.75
N LEU A 9 52.92 7.65 3.72
CA LEU A 9 52.60 8.94 4.31
C LEU A 9 53.81 9.72 4.80
N PRO A 10 53.67 11.05 5.02
CA PRO A 10 53.66 11.45 6.43
C PRO A 10 52.64 12.54 6.81
N SER A 11 52.33 12.46 8.09
CA SER A 11 51.60 13.37 8.98
C SER A 11 52.24 14.75 9.12
N SER A 12 51.45 15.79 9.35
CA SER A 12 51.47 16.69 10.50
C SER A 12 50.93 18.09 10.21
N ARG A 13 50.05 18.50 11.10
CA ARG A 13 49.89 19.82 11.74
C ARG A 13 50.13 21.08 10.91
N TRP A 14 49.12 21.95 10.88
CA TRP A 14 49.25 23.36 11.28
C TRP A 14 47.96 23.91 11.89
N ILE A 15 48.13 24.53 13.03
CA ILE A 15 47.19 25.22 13.91
C ILE A 15 47.27 26.70 13.59
N SER A 16 46.12 27.36 13.71
CA SER A 16 45.91 28.72 14.24
C SER A 16 46.03 29.96 13.36
N HIS A 17 45.07 30.78 13.67
CA HIS A 17 44.92 32.24 13.61
C HIS A 17 44.52 32.92 12.29
N PHE A 18 43.27 33.45 12.32
CA PHE A 18 43.09 34.92 12.25
C PHE A 18 41.72 35.31 12.79
N THR A 19 41.75 36.04 13.87
CA THR A 19 40.67 36.82 14.43
C THR A 19 40.72 38.28 13.92
N ALA A 20 39.56 38.94 14.03
CA ALA A 20 39.27 40.37 13.91
C ALA A 20 38.73 40.77 12.51
N GLY A 21 37.63 41.40 12.40
CA GLY A 21 36.93 42.40 13.13
C GLY A 21 35.90 43.04 12.19
N LEU A 22 34.79 43.37 12.68
CA LEU A 22 34.09 44.61 12.43
C LEU A 22 32.63 44.46 12.90
N GLY A 23 32.39 45.16 13.96
CA GLY A 23 31.09 45.32 14.57
C GLY A 23 30.23 46.33 13.81
N LEU A 24 28.94 46.11 13.92
CA LEU A 24 27.95 47.16 13.77
C LEU A 24 26.75 46.88 14.69
N ARG A 25 26.60 47.81 15.64
CA ARG A 25 25.43 47.94 16.53
C ARG A 25 24.20 48.30 15.73
N VAL A 26 23.07 47.67 16.01
CA VAL A 26 21.77 48.25 15.70
C VAL A 26 20.93 48.32 16.98
N ARG A 27 20.47 49.52 17.23
CA ARG A 27 19.63 49.96 18.36
C ARG A 27 18.22 49.42 18.25
N ALA A 28 17.69 49.05 19.42
CA ALA A 28 16.26 48.94 19.64
C ALA A 28 15.60 50.33 19.59
N CYS A 29 14.47 50.45 18.94
CA CYS A 29 13.50 51.50 19.15
C CYS A 29 12.15 50.92 19.49
N VAL A 30 11.75 51.12 20.75
CA VAL A 30 10.39 51.01 21.24
C VAL A 30 9.72 52.38 20.99
N CYS A 31 8.54 52.38 20.39
CA CYS A 31 7.65 53.54 20.47
C CYS A 31 6.22 53.11 20.73
N TYR A 32 5.73 53.51 21.87
CA TYR A 32 4.32 53.66 22.25
C TYR A 32 3.69 54.80 21.48
N GLY A 33 2.40 54.70 21.16
CA GLY A 33 1.63 55.81 20.63
C GLY A 33 0.14 55.53 20.66
N GLU A 34 -0.54 56.28 21.48
CA GLU A 34 -1.95 56.27 21.87
C GLU A 34 -2.90 56.65 20.72
N ALA A 35 -4.18 56.27 20.91
CA ALA A 35 -5.33 56.66 20.11
C ALA A 35 -5.71 58.14 20.25
N PRO A 36 -6.51 58.68 19.32
CA PRO A 36 -7.76 59.29 19.78
C PRO A 36 -8.99 58.96 18.92
N SER A 37 -10.12 59.14 19.60
CA SER A 37 -11.52 59.00 19.25
C SER A 37 -12.03 59.99 18.19
N SER A 38 -13.00 59.61 17.35
CA SER A 38 -14.27 60.34 17.18
C SER A 38 -15.23 59.66 16.15
N LYS A 39 -16.42 59.39 16.65
CA LYS A 39 -17.80 59.49 16.14
C LYS A 39 -18.08 59.55 14.64
N GLY A 40 -18.96 58.64 14.18
CA GLY A 40 -19.74 58.75 12.96
C GLY A 40 -20.71 57.55 12.79
N GLU A 41 -21.97 57.80 12.99
CA GLU A 41 -23.11 56.87 12.86
C GLU A 41 -23.33 56.39 11.40
N ALA A 42 -23.67 55.10 11.25
CA ALA A 42 -24.74 54.65 10.34
C ALA A 42 -24.96 53.12 10.44
N THR A 43 -26.17 52.75 10.49
CA THR A 43 -26.87 51.52 10.80
C THR A 43 -26.71 50.35 9.80
N PRO A 44 -27.32 49.18 10.07
CA PRO A 44 -26.58 47.89 10.07
C PRO A 44 -27.02 46.92 8.96
N SER A 45 -26.13 46.09 8.51
CA SER A 45 -26.53 44.88 7.82
C SER A 45 -26.03 43.65 8.57
N LEU A 46 -26.97 42.79 8.92
CA LEU A 46 -26.86 41.55 9.63
C LEU A 46 -25.96 40.55 8.89
N VAL A 47 -24.79 40.25 9.42
CA VAL A 47 -24.06 39.01 9.20
C VAL A 47 -23.96 38.31 10.54
N LYS A 48 -24.68 37.20 10.64
CA LYS A 48 -24.69 36.34 11.81
C LYS A 48 -23.29 35.73 12.01
N LYS A 49 -22.58 36.14 13.05
CA LYS A 49 -21.48 35.40 13.65
C LYS A 49 -22.08 34.19 14.41
N GLU A 50 -21.79 32.97 14.01
CA GLU A 50 -21.99 31.81 14.88
C GLU A 50 -20.97 31.76 16.01
N PRO A 51 -21.37 31.45 17.24
CA PRO A 51 -20.49 31.52 18.40
C PRO A 51 -19.64 30.24 18.52
N ALA A 52 -18.44 30.43 19.04
CA ALA A 52 -17.38 29.46 19.37
C ALA A 52 -17.78 28.36 20.42
N GLY A 53 -19.08 28.13 20.63
CA GLY A 53 -19.60 27.20 21.64
C GLY A 53 -19.82 25.74 21.14
N ARG A 54 -19.64 25.43 19.84
CA ARG A 54 -19.99 24.11 19.33
C ARG A 54 -18.90 23.04 19.48
N VAL A 55 -17.64 23.41 19.71
CA VAL A 55 -16.55 22.42 19.84
C VAL A 55 -16.51 21.80 21.24
N THR A 56 -16.91 22.54 22.26
CA THR A 56 -17.01 22.01 23.64
C THR A 56 -18.22 21.09 23.84
N ASN A 57 -19.32 21.30 23.12
CA ASN A 57 -20.49 20.43 23.20
C ASN A 57 -20.35 19.10 22.45
N ILE A 58 -19.50 19.04 21.40
CA ILE A 58 -19.21 17.75 20.70
C ILE A 58 -18.38 16.83 21.60
N MET A 59 -17.42 17.38 22.36
CA MET A 59 -16.62 16.61 23.31
C MET A 59 -17.42 16.15 24.56
N ALA A 60 -18.41 16.92 25.00
CA ALA A 60 -19.31 16.56 26.10
C ALA A 60 -20.33 15.48 25.64
N GLY A 61 -20.88 15.59 24.42
CA GLY A 61 -21.76 14.59 23.83
C GLY A 61 -21.06 13.26 23.58
N THR A 62 -19.76 13.26 23.22
CA THR A 62 -18.97 12.02 22.99
C THR A 62 -18.64 11.32 24.30
N ARG A 63 -18.52 12.02 25.43
CA ARG A 63 -18.35 11.40 26.75
C ARG A 63 -19.64 10.79 27.31
N GLN A 64 -20.80 11.40 27.04
CA GLN A 64 -22.09 10.82 27.42
C GLN A 64 -22.48 9.60 26.60
N SER A 65 -22.05 9.48 25.33
CA SER A 65 -22.30 8.29 24.48
C SER A 65 -21.41 7.08 24.80
N LEU A 66 -20.44 7.22 25.68
CA LEU A 66 -19.58 6.13 26.15
C LEU A 66 -20.06 5.47 27.44
N LEU A 67 -21.10 6.02 28.08
CA LEU A 67 -21.72 5.45 29.27
C LEU A 67 -23.00 4.69 28.91
N LEU A 68 -23.39 3.74 29.76
CA LEU A 68 -24.67 3.05 29.63
C LEU A 68 -25.83 4.07 29.68
N THR A 69 -26.80 3.94 28.78
CA THR A 69 -28.05 4.71 28.85
C THR A 69 -28.92 4.23 30.02
N ASP A 70 -29.80 5.08 30.47
CA ASP A 70 -30.74 4.72 31.58
C ASP A 70 -31.59 3.52 31.20
N GLU A 71 -32.03 3.42 29.94
CA GLU A 71 -32.78 2.27 29.39
C GLU A 71 -31.94 0.98 29.44
N GLN A 72 -30.67 1.03 29.10
CA GLN A 72 -29.79 -0.11 29.17
C GLN A 72 -29.49 -0.55 30.61
N ARG A 73 -29.45 0.37 31.55
CA ARG A 73 -29.32 0.06 32.99
C ARG A 73 -30.60 -0.61 33.54
N GLU A 74 -31.75 -0.15 33.09
CA GLU A 74 -33.05 -0.72 33.49
C GLU A 74 -33.23 -2.13 32.92
N GLU A 75 -32.86 -2.36 31.65
CA GLU A 75 -32.91 -3.66 30.99
C GLU A 75 -31.92 -4.66 31.64
N LEU A 76 -30.68 -4.23 31.94
CA LEU A 76 -29.74 -5.03 32.72
C LEU A 76 -30.26 -5.36 34.12
N GLY A 77 -30.86 -4.38 34.82
CA GLY A 77 -31.44 -4.58 36.14
C GLY A 77 -32.62 -5.53 36.16
N GLY A 78 -33.42 -5.57 35.07
CA GLY A 78 -34.52 -6.50 34.91
C GLY A 78 -34.13 -7.96 34.61
N GLN A 79 -32.97 -8.15 33.93
CA GLN A 79 -32.47 -9.48 33.55
C GLN A 79 -31.53 -10.12 34.59
N PHE A 80 -30.84 -9.32 35.38
CA PHE A 80 -29.86 -9.78 36.36
C PHE A 80 -30.20 -9.31 37.77
N GLU A 81 -30.80 -10.21 38.55
CA GLU A 81 -31.18 -9.96 39.96
C GLU A 81 -29.99 -9.48 40.84
N THR A 82 -28.76 -9.81 40.42
CA THR A 82 -27.51 -9.41 41.09
C THR A 82 -27.15 -7.95 40.83
N LEU A 83 -27.65 -7.32 39.76
CA LEU A 83 -27.42 -5.89 39.47
C LEU A 83 -28.17 -4.98 40.45
N SER A 84 -29.32 -5.40 40.94
CA SER A 84 -30.06 -4.75 42.03
C SER A 84 -29.24 -4.73 43.35
N LYS A 85 -28.24 -5.62 43.49
CA LYS A 85 -27.30 -5.70 44.61
C LYS A 85 -25.99 -4.99 44.34
N GLY A 86 -25.83 -4.32 43.17
CA GLY A 86 -24.67 -3.48 42.82
C GLY A 86 -23.48 -4.20 42.20
N PHE A 87 -23.61 -5.46 41.73
CA PHE A 87 -22.53 -6.21 41.08
C PHE A 87 -23.02 -7.14 39.95
N VAL A 88 -22.11 -7.51 39.04
CA VAL A 88 -22.29 -8.53 38.00
C VAL A 88 -21.36 -9.72 38.28
N GLU A 89 -21.87 -10.94 38.26
CA GLU A 89 -21.04 -12.13 38.40
C GLU A 89 -20.20 -12.34 37.12
N LEU A 90 -18.92 -12.68 37.29
CA LEU A 90 -18.00 -12.94 36.16
C LEU A 90 -18.49 -14.09 35.25
N SER A 91 -19.22 -15.05 35.82
CA SER A 91 -19.88 -16.13 35.08
C SER A 91 -20.96 -15.63 34.10
N SER A 92 -21.63 -14.53 34.41
CA SER A 92 -22.71 -13.92 33.64
C SER A 92 -22.25 -12.73 32.78
N LEU A 93 -20.97 -12.40 32.81
CA LEU A 93 -20.41 -11.22 32.09
C LEU A 93 -20.70 -11.27 30.58
N ARG A 94 -20.63 -12.44 29.97
CA ARG A 94 -20.90 -12.62 28.54
C ARG A 94 -22.35 -12.23 28.20
N ASP A 95 -23.28 -12.69 29.01
CA ASP A 95 -24.71 -12.48 28.75
C ASP A 95 -25.10 -11.02 29.07
N ALA A 96 -24.49 -10.44 30.11
CA ALA A 96 -24.64 -9.03 30.41
C ALA A 96 -24.11 -8.12 29.31
N LEU A 97 -22.96 -8.48 28.70
CA LEU A 97 -22.40 -7.74 27.54
C LEU A 97 -23.28 -7.94 26.28
N ALA A 98 -23.88 -9.12 26.08
CA ALA A 98 -24.79 -9.38 24.97
C ALA A 98 -26.08 -8.56 25.07
N THR A 99 -26.61 -8.33 26.25
CA THR A 99 -27.80 -7.48 26.51
C THR A 99 -27.53 -6.02 26.10
N VAL A 100 -26.32 -5.50 26.34
CA VAL A 100 -25.95 -4.13 25.93
C VAL A 100 -25.35 -4.05 24.52
N GLY A 101 -25.53 -5.10 23.70
CA GLY A 101 -25.22 -5.11 22.27
C GLY A 101 -23.86 -5.74 21.88
N PHE A 102 -23.04 -6.20 22.85
CA PHE A 102 -21.73 -6.80 22.56
C PHE A 102 -21.77 -8.33 22.57
N LYS A 103 -21.98 -8.96 21.40
CA LYS A 103 -21.89 -10.42 21.23
C LYS A 103 -20.45 -10.87 21.07
N LEU A 104 -19.73 -11.13 22.17
CA LEU A 104 -18.35 -11.53 22.15
C LEU A 104 -18.19 -13.06 22.23
N PRO A 105 -17.18 -13.63 21.53
CA PRO A 105 -16.82 -15.04 21.66
C PRO A 105 -16.28 -15.34 23.07
N GLN A 106 -16.53 -16.56 23.57
CA GLN A 106 -16.23 -16.95 24.95
C GLN A 106 -14.76 -16.82 25.33
N TRP A 107 -13.84 -17.07 24.40
CA TRP A 107 -12.40 -16.90 24.62
C TRP A 107 -12.02 -15.44 24.90
N LYS A 108 -12.66 -14.49 24.20
CA LYS A 108 -12.39 -13.07 24.39
C LYS A 108 -12.91 -12.55 25.73
N VAL A 109 -14.05 -13.08 26.19
CA VAL A 109 -14.58 -12.76 27.52
C VAL A 109 -13.66 -13.30 28.61
N ARG A 110 -13.13 -14.53 28.45
CA ARG A 110 -12.14 -15.10 29.39
C ARG A 110 -10.87 -14.24 29.46
N GLN A 111 -10.34 -13.84 28.32
CA GLN A 111 -9.17 -12.96 28.26
C GLN A 111 -9.41 -11.64 28.98
N MET A 112 -10.59 -11.04 28.80
CA MET A 112 -10.98 -9.81 29.50
C MET A 112 -11.08 -10.02 31.02
N ILE A 113 -11.62 -11.14 31.47
CA ILE A 113 -11.66 -11.51 32.89
C ILE A 113 -10.25 -11.64 33.46
N GLU A 114 -9.38 -12.37 32.78
CA GLU A 114 -7.97 -12.55 33.20
C GLU A 114 -7.19 -11.23 33.25
N ASP A 115 -7.41 -10.34 32.28
CA ASP A 115 -6.78 -9.02 32.24
C ASP A 115 -7.28 -8.11 33.38
N MET A 116 -8.55 -8.25 33.73
CA MET A 116 -9.14 -7.54 34.88
C MET A 116 -8.64 -8.09 36.20
N GLU A 117 -8.60 -9.39 36.37
CA GLU A 117 -8.06 -10.01 37.59
C GLU A 117 -6.60 -9.64 37.81
N ARG A 118 -5.80 -9.51 36.74
CA ARG A 118 -4.42 -8.99 36.80
C ARG A 118 -4.34 -7.51 37.23
N ARG A 119 -5.34 -6.70 36.86
CA ARG A 119 -5.38 -5.24 37.21
C ARG A 119 -5.95 -4.99 38.60
N ARG A 120 -6.71 -5.94 39.15
CA ARG A 120 -7.32 -5.85 40.47
C ARG A 120 -6.26 -5.97 41.57
N GLY A 121 -6.17 -4.99 42.46
CA GLY A 121 -5.42 -5.10 43.70
C GLY A 121 -6.09 -6.02 44.70
N ALA A 122 -5.39 -6.38 45.77
CA ALA A 122 -5.77 -7.37 46.81
C ALA A 122 -7.08 -7.04 47.59
N LEU A 123 -7.83 -6.04 47.25
CA LEU A 123 -9.05 -5.57 47.93
C LEU A 123 -10.39 -5.83 47.17
N ALA A 124 -10.33 -6.49 46.01
CA ALA A 124 -11.55 -6.73 45.25
C ALA A 124 -12.19 -8.08 45.55
N GLU A 125 -13.51 -8.16 45.65
CA GLU A 125 -14.23 -9.41 45.86
C GLU A 125 -14.00 -10.39 44.67
N PRO A 126 -13.51 -11.59 44.92
CA PRO A 126 -13.26 -12.56 43.85
C PRO A 126 -14.57 -13.03 43.21
N GLY A 127 -14.61 -13.07 41.88
CA GLY A 127 -15.77 -13.59 41.12
C GLY A 127 -16.89 -12.59 40.84
N ARG A 128 -16.78 -11.32 41.25
CA ARG A 128 -17.80 -10.29 41.10
C ARG A 128 -17.24 -9.00 40.51
N LEU A 129 -18.01 -8.34 39.66
CA LEU A 129 -17.72 -7.04 39.05
C LEU A 129 -18.66 -5.98 39.61
N SER A 130 -18.16 -4.86 40.11
CA SER A 130 -18.99 -3.72 40.42
C SER A 130 -19.58 -3.11 39.15
N ILE A 131 -20.68 -2.39 39.27
CA ILE A 131 -21.31 -1.67 38.14
C ILE A 131 -20.31 -0.72 37.48
N ALA A 132 -19.46 -0.02 38.27
CA ALA A 132 -18.44 0.88 37.74
C ALA A 132 -17.38 0.17 36.89
N GLU A 133 -16.96 -1.04 37.27
CA GLU A 133 -16.02 -1.85 36.48
C GLU A 133 -16.69 -2.38 35.21
N PHE A 134 -17.97 -2.76 35.27
CA PHE A 134 -18.73 -3.16 34.08
C PHE A 134 -18.91 -1.98 33.11
N GLU A 135 -19.22 -0.79 33.60
CA GLU A 135 -19.31 0.44 32.79
C GLU A 135 -17.96 0.80 32.14
N GLN A 136 -16.85 0.55 32.86
CA GLN A 136 -15.53 0.74 32.29
C GLN A 136 -15.24 -0.22 31.14
N ILE A 137 -15.61 -1.50 31.27
CA ILE A 137 -15.51 -2.49 30.19
C ILE A 137 -16.37 -2.06 29.00
N TYR A 138 -17.60 -1.64 29.25
CA TYR A 138 -18.52 -1.15 28.22
C TYR A 138 -17.93 0.06 27.49
N ALA A 139 -17.37 1.04 28.22
CA ALA A 139 -16.74 2.21 27.64
C ALA A 139 -15.48 1.86 26.82
N GLU A 140 -14.67 0.90 27.28
CA GLU A 140 -13.50 0.40 26.52
C GLU A 140 -13.93 -0.29 25.22
N LEU A 141 -14.96 -1.13 25.24
CA LEU A 141 -15.51 -1.80 24.04
C LEU A 141 -16.14 -0.81 23.07
N ARG A 142 -16.94 0.14 23.58
CA ARG A 142 -17.54 1.22 22.79
C ARG A 142 -16.44 2.12 22.18
N GLY A 143 -15.40 2.46 22.95
CA GLY A 143 -14.26 3.22 22.47
C GLY A 143 -13.50 2.50 21.35
N GLN A 144 -13.37 1.17 21.41
CA GLN A 144 -12.80 0.36 20.34
C GLN A 144 -13.67 0.35 19.08
N GLU A 145 -15.00 0.23 19.20
CA GLU A 145 -15.93 0.34 18.07
C GLU A 145 -15.92 1.75 17.44
N VAL A 146 -15.97 2.79 18.25
CA VAL A 146 -15.90 4.19 17.80
C VAL A 146 -14.53 4.47 17.16
N SER A 147 -13.43 3.95 17.72
CA SER A 147 -12.10 4.06 17.14
C SER A 147 -11.97 3.30 15.81
N ALA A 148 -12.55 2.09 15.71
CA ALA A 148 -12.61 1.33 14.47
C ALA A 148 -13.50 2.03 13.43
N GLY A 149 -14.65 2.56 13.83
CA GLY A 149 -15.53 3.37 12.99
C GLY A 149 -14.87 4.69 12.55
N PHE A 150 -14.12 5.33 13.43
CA PHE A 150 -13.39 6.57 13.13
C PHE A 150 -12.17 6.31 12.22
N LYS A 151 -11.45 5.20 12.41
CA LYS A 151 -10.42 4.75 11.46
C LYS A 151 -10.99 4.45 10.08
N ALA A 152 -12.15 3.79 10.02
CA ALA A 152 -12.89 3.56 8.78
C ALA A 152 -13.41 4.86 8.15
N MET A 153 -13.75 5.86 8.96
CA MET A 153 -14.25 7.17 8.50
C MET A 153 -13.11 8.10 8.04
N LEU A 154 -11.93 8.03 8.67
CA LEU A 154 -10.73 8.76 8.23
C LEU A 154 -10.16 8.19 6.93
N SER A 155 -10.19 6.87 6.74
CA SER A 155 -9.85 6.24 5.47
C SER A 155 -10.87 6.52 4.34
N LYS A 156 -12.09 6.95 4.70
CA LYS A 156 -13.16 7.35 3.75
C LYS A 156 -13.08 8.83 3.32
N LYS A 157 -12.33 9.69 4.02
CA LYS A 157 -12.44 11.14 3.84
C LYS A 157 -11.76 11.70 2.59
N ASP A 158 -10.87 10.96 1.94
CA ASP A 158 -10.12 11.45 0.78
C ASP A 158 -10.66 11.01 -0.61
N ASN A 159 -11.73 10.22 -0.69
CA ASN A 159 -12.17 9.65 -1.98
C ASN A 159 -13.68 9.49 -2.20
N VAL A 160 -14.56 10.30 -1.62
CA VAL A 160 -15.99 10.17 -1.91
C VAL A 160 -16.60 11.46 -2.41
N GLN A 161 -16.55 11.64 -3.73
CA GLN A 161 -17.61 12.33 -4.46
C GLN A 161 -18.49 11.24 -5.13
N THR A 162 -19.71 11.15 -4.67
CA THR A 162 -20.70 10.18 -5.14
C THR A 162 -21.32 10.62 -6.47
N LEU A 163 -20.91 9.99 -7.57
CA LEU A 163 -21.60 10.02 -8.85
C LEU A 163 -21.40 8.64 -9.51
N GLY A 164 -22.41 7.81 -9.51
CA GLY A 164 -22.39 6.50 -10.16
C GLY A 164 -23.31 5.49 -9.49
N GLY A 165 -23.69 4.43 -10.18
CA GLY A 165 -24.58 3.38 -9.69
C GLY A 165 -24.12 2.74 -8.38
N MET A 166 -25.05 2.27 -7.58
CA MET A 166 -24.78 1.59 -6.31
C MET A 166 -24.66 0.08 -6.52
N SER A 167 -23.61 -0.55 -5.98
CA SER A 167 -23.52 -2.01 -5.88
C SER A 167 -24.25 -2.51 -4.63
N GLU A 168 -24.63 -3.79 -4.61
CA GLU A 168 -25.23 -4.42 -3.44
C GLU A 168 -24.42 -4.16 -2.16
N ALA A 169 -25.13 -4.02 -1.05
CA ALA A 169 -24.52 -3.82 0.26
C ALA A 169 -23.52 -4.96 0.57
N SER A 170 -22.35 -4.59 1.05
CA SER A 170 -21.46 -5.56 1.69
C SER A 170 -22.17 -6.16 2.91
N SER A 171 -21.71 -7.31 3.40
CA SER A 171 -22.25 -7.98 4.59
C SER A 171 -22.33 -7.08 5.85
N GLU A 172 -21.78 -5.87 5.78
CA GLU A 172 -21.77 -4.85 6.85
C GLU A 172 -22.70 -3.66 6.58
N GLY A 173 -23.57 -3.72 5.56
CA GLY A 173 -24.58 -2.68 5.28
C GLY A 173 -24.02 -1.38 4.66
N THR A 174 -22.75 -1.35 4.22
CA THR A 174 -22.18 -0.20 3.51
C THR A 174 -22.41 -0.31 2.00
N THR A 175 -22.94 0.74 1.39
CA THR A 175 -23.07 0.84 -0.08
C THR A 175 -21.80 1.45 -0.66
N HIS A 176 -21.23 0.81 -1.69
CA HIS A 176 -20.08 1.32 -2.43
C HIS A 176 -20.56 1.90 -3.76
N SER A 177 -20.10 3.10 -4.11
CA SER A 177 -20.37 3.67 -5.43
C SER A 177 -19.44 3.03 -6.47
N VAL A 178 -20.01 2.53 -7.57
CA VAL A 178 -19.32 1.98 -8.72
C VAL A 178 -19.43 2.98 -9.86
N ARG A 179 -18.28 3.45 -10.37
CA ARG A 179 -18.26 4.38 -11.49
C ARG A 179 -18.31 3.60 -12.81
N HIS A 180 -19.30 3.88 -13.63
CA HIS A 180 -19.44 3.27 -14.96
C HIS A 180 -18.29 3.68 -15.88
N GLU A 181 -17.78 4.89 -15.70
CA GLU A 181 -16.66 5.48 -16.42
C GLU A 181 -15.36 4.69 -16.18
N GLU A 182 -15.04 4.38 -14.92
CA GLU A 182 -13.87 3.56 -14.56
C GLU A 182 -13.96 2.17 -15.22
N ARG A 183 -15.13 1.53 -15.20
CA ARG A 183 -15.36 0.23 -15.84
C ARG A 183 -15.09 0.30 -17.34
N ALA A 184 -15.65 1.30 -18.04
CA ALA A 184 -15.46 1.49 -19.47
C ALA A 184 -13.99 1.75 -19.81
N ALA A 185 -13.34 2.65 -19.07
CA ALA A 185 -11.94 2.99 -19.24
C ALA A 185 -10.99 1.79 -19.07
N PHE A 186 -11.22 0.96 -18.03
CA PHE A 186 -10.39 -0.21 -17.77
C PHE A 186 -10.66 -1.31 -18.80
N SER A 187 -11.91 -1.50 -19.25
CA SER A 187 -12.23 -2.46 -20.31
C SER A 187 -11.57 -2.09 -21.64
N ASP A 188 -11.57 -0.82 -22.00
CA ASP A 188 -10.89 -0.32 -23.20
C ASP A 188 -9.38 -0.54 -23.11
N TRP A 189 -8.78 -0.15 -21.97
CA TRP A 189 -7.34 -0.36 -21.75
C TRP A 189 -6.94 -1.84 -21.85
N ILE A 190 -7.72 -2.75 -21.22
CA ILE A 190 -7.49 -4.20 -21.29
C ILE A 190 -7.58 -4.68 -22.75
N ASN A 191 -8.63 -4.29 -23.47
CA ASN A 191 -8.82 -4.68 -24.86
C ASN A 191 -7.66 -4.24 -25.77
N ARG A 192 -7.13 -3.03 -25.57
CA ARG A 192 -6.01 -2.51 -26.37
C ARG A 192 -4.69 -3.19 -26.06
N ASN A 193 -4.39 -3.43 -24.78
CA ASN A 193 -3.07 -3.89 -24.37
C ASN A 193 -2.93 -5.43 -24.34
N LEU A 194 -4.03 -6.18 -24.19
CA LEU A 194 -3.97 -7.63 -24.00
C LEU A 194 -4.63 -8.44 -25.12
N SER A 195 -5.15 -7.78 -26.18
CA SER A 195 -5.83 -8.46 -27.29
C SER A 195 -4.95 -9.46 -28.06
N SER A 196 -3.64 -9.27 -28.03
CA SER A 196 -2.68 -10.13 -28.71
C SER A 196 -2.32 -11.40 -27.92
N ASP A 197 -2.72 -11.52 -26.64
CA ASP A 197 -2.41 -12.69 -25.83
C ASP A 197 -3.33 -13.87 -26.20
N PRO A 198 -2.77 -14.99 -26.71
CA PRO A 198 -3.56 -16.13 -27.16
C PRO A 198 -4.33 -16.83 -26.03
N ASP A 199 -3.85 -16.73 -24.78
CA ASP A 199 -4.53 -17.31 -23.62
C ASP A 199 -5.81 -16.55 -23.28
N LEU A 200 -5.93 -15.28 -23.71
CA LEU A 200 -7.08 -14.42 -23.47
C LEU A 200 -8.08 -14.35 -24.64
N ALA A 201 -7.84 -15.07 -25.76
CA ALA A 201 -8.69 -15.02 -26.95
C ALA A 201 -10.18 -15.36 -26.67
N HIS A 202 -10.46 -16.15 -25.62
CA HIS A 202 -11.83 -16.51 -25.21
C HIS A 202 -12.47 -15.48 -24.27
N LEU A 203 -11.68 -14.56 -23.70
CA LEU A 203 -12.12 -13.51 -22.76
C LEU A 203 -12.23 -12.14 -23.43
N LEU A 204 -11.42 -11.89 -24.46
CA LEU A 204 -11.31 -10.60 -25.16
C LEU A 204 -11.90 -10.67 -26.58
N PRO A 205 -12.43 -9.56 -27.09
CA PRO A 205 -12.57 -8.27 -26.42
C PRO A 205 -13.68 -8.28 -25.36
N ILE A 206 -13.56 -7.43 -24.34
CA ILE A 206 -14.61 -7.17 -23.36
C ILE A 206 -15.65 -6.30 -24.03
N PRO A 207 -16.93 -6.75 -24.19
CA PRO A 207 -17.94 -5.94 -24.82
C PRO A 207 -18.31 -4.70 -24.00
N MET A 208 -18.49 -3.57 -24.68
CA MET A 208 -18.90 -2.29 -24.11
C MET A 208 -20.10 -1.73 -24.91
N PRO A 209 -21.08 -1.09 -24.23
CA PRO A 209 -21.26 -0.96 -22.79
C PRO A 209 -21.77 -2.27 -22.17
N GLY A 210 -21.42 -2.53 -20.89
CA GLY A 210 -21.94 -3.70 -20.18
C GLY A 210 -21.14 -4.07 -18.95
N GLU A 211 -21.56 -5.08 -18.21
CA GLU A 211 -20.92 -5.55 -16.97
C GLU A 211 -20.00 -6.75 -17.20
N ALA A 212 -19.72 -7.08 -18.47
CA ALA A 212 -18.92 -8.23 -18.85
C ALA A 212 -17.52 -8.27 -18.21
N LEU A 213 -16.93 -7.10 -17.90
CA LEU A 213 -15.63 -7.01 -17.22
C LEU A 213 -15.59 -7.86 -15.94
N TYR A 214 -16.66 -7.80 -15.14
CA TYR A 214 -16.73 -8.52 -13.87
C TYR A 214 -16.77 -10.04 -14.06
N ASP A 215 -17.35 -10.50 -15.17
CA ASP A 215 -17.37 -11.93 -15.53
C ASP A 215 -16.00 -12.39 -16.06
N ARG A 216 -15.30 -11.54 -16.82
CA ARG A 216 -14.01 -11.87 -17.42
C ARG A 216 -12.86 -12.03 -16.42
N VAL A 217 -12.99 -11.47 -15.22
CA VAL A 217 -12.00 -11.62 -14.15
C VAL A 217 -12.19 -12.86 -13.28
N LYS A 218 -13.35 -13.54 -13.36
CA LYS A 218 -13.75 -14.63 -12.44
C LYS A 218 -12.88 -15.88 -12.51
N ASP A 219 -12.19 -16.14 -13.62
CA ASP A 219 -11.30 -17.29 -13.76
C ASP A 219 -9.85 -17.01 -13.34
N GLY A 220 -9.52 -15.74 -13.09
CA GLY A 220 -8.23 -15.26 -12.64
C GLY A 220 -7.17 -15.16 -13.73
N ILE A 221 -7.38 -15.70 -14.95
CA ILE A 221 -6.39 -15.67 -16.04
C ILE A 221 -6.12 -14.21 -16.43
N LEU A 222 -7.19 -13.44 -16.68
CA LEU A 222 -7.08 -12.03 -17.05
C LEU A 222 -6.26 -11.24 -16.05
N LEU A 223 -6.50 -11.43 -14.74
CA LEU A 223 -5.76 -10.74 -13.68
C LEU A 223 -4.27 -11.12 -13.67
N CYS A 224 -3.94 -12.41 -13.83
CA CYS A 224 -2.56 -12.87 -13.90
C CYS A 224 -1.82 -12.23 -15.09
N LYS A 225 -2.47 -12.16 -16.25
CA LYS A 225 -1.89 -11.54 -17.46
C LYS A 225 -1.74 -10.03 -17.32
N MET A 226 -2.70 -9.35 -16.70
CA MET A 226 -2.58 -7.92 -16.38
C MET A 226 -1.41 -7.62 -15.45
N ILE A 227 -1.18 -8.47 -14.44
CA ILE A 227 -0.04 -8.33 -13.53
C ILE A 227 1.27 -8.49 -14.31
N ASN A 228 1.39 -9.50 -15.16
CA ASN A 228 2.58 -9.70 -16.00
C ASN A 228 2.78 -8.60 -17.03
N HIS A 229 1.70 -7.98 -17.54
CA HIS A 229 1.80 -6.80 -18.40
C HIS A 229 2.31 -5.58 -17.64
N SER A 230 1.83 -5.35 -16.42
CA SER A 230 2.21 -4.20 -15.56
C SER A 230 3.60 -4.35 -14.93
N CYS A 231 3.95 -5.57 -14.55
CA CYS A 231 5.25 -5.94 -13.99
C CYS A 231 5.69 -7.26 -14.64
N PRO A 232 6.47 -7.21 -15.71
CA PRO A 232 6.91 -8.40 -16.43
C PRO A 232 7.55 -9.42 -15.48
N GLU A 233 7.34 -10.71 -15.80
CA GLU A 233 7.95 -11.83 -15.08
C GLU A 233 7.53 -12.04 -13.62
N THR A 234 6.48 -11.35 -13.14
CA THR A 234 5.98 -11.50 -11.77
C THR A 234 5.35 -12.88 -11.52
N ILE A 235 4.63 -13.41 -12.52
CA ILE A 235 3.96 -14.72 -12.48
C ILE A 235 4.54 -15.61 -13.56
N ASP A 236 4.94 -16.83 -13.17
CA ASP A 236 5.34 -17.85 -14.14
C ASP A 236 4.13 -18.37 -14.89
N GLU A 237 4.20 -18.36 -16.21
CA GLU A 237 3.11 -18.81 -17.08
C GLU A 237 2.73 -20.29 -16.86
N ARG A 238 3.67 -21.12 -16.40
CA ARG A 238 3.46 -22.53 -16.04
C ARG A 238 2.57 -22.70 -14.81
N ALA A 239 2.49 -21.68 -13.95
CA ALA A 239 1.66 -21.72 -12.74
C ALA A 239 0.19 -21.40 -13.02
N ILE A 240 -0.15 -20.76 -14.15
CA ILE A 240 -1.50 -20.36 -14.50
C ILE A 240 -2.30 -21.55 -15.03
N ASN A 241 -3.45 -21.84 -14.44
CA ASN A 241 -4.37 -22.84 -14.97
C ASN A 241 -5.13 -22.25 -16.18
N LYS A 242 -4.82 -22.70 -17.39
CA LYS A 242 -5.35 -22.15 -18.65
C LYS A 242 -6.43 -22.99 -19.30
N LYS A 243 -6.52 -24.30 -18.99
CA LYS A 243 -7.43 -25.25 -19.63
C LYS A 243 -8.17 -26.10 -18.60
N GLY A 244 -9.37 -26.54 -18.93
CA GLY A 244 -10.14 -27.44 -18.07
C GLY A 244 -10.49 -26.81 -16.71
N LEU A 245 -10.88 -25.54 -16.70
CA LEU A 245 -11.08 -24.77 -15.49
C LEU A 245 -12.27 -25.28 -14.67
N THR A 246 -11.97 -25.82 -13.51
CA THR A 246 -12.94 -26.13 -12.46
C THR A 246 -13.07 -24.93 -11.51
N VAL A 247 -14.06 -24.95 -10.63
CA VAL A 247 -14.20 -23.93 -9.55
C VAL A 247 -12.91 -23.85 -8.74
N TYR A 248 -12.26 -24.97 -8.49
CA TYR A 248 -11.03 -25.07 -7.71
C TYR A 248 -9.84 -24.39 -8.43
N THR A 249 -9.61 -24.74 -9.71
CA THR A 249 -8.50 -24.17 -10.48
C THR A 249 -8.68 -22.68 -10.79
N LYS A 250 -9.93 -22.18 -10.89
CA LYS A 250 -10.23 -20.76 -10.96
C LYS A 250 -9.85 -20.05 -9.66
N HIS A 251 -10.20 -20.66 -8.51
CA HIS A 251 -9.83 -20.12 -7.21
C HIS A 251 -8.32 -20.08 -6.99
N GLU A 252 -7.58 -21.07 -7.45
CA GLU A 252 -6.12 -21.08 -7.46
C GLU A 252 -5.54 -19.93 -8.30
N ASN A 253 -6.06 -19.67 -9.50
CA ASN A 253 -5.65 -18.53 -10.32
C ASN A 253 -5.92 -17.19 -9.62
N LEU A 254 -7.10 -17.03 -9.01
CA LEU A 254 -7.45 -15.82 -8.27
C LEU A 254 -6.55 -15.62 -7.05
N THR A 255 -6.20 -16.69 -6.33
CA THR A 255 -5.26 -16.65 -5.22
C THR A 255 -3.85 -16.26 -5.69
N LEU A 256 -3.41 -16.83 -6.82
CA LEU A 256 -2.14 -16.48 -7.47
C LEU A 256 -2.12 -15.00 -7.85
N ALA A 257 -3.20 -14.51 -8.49
CA ALA A 257 -3.31 -13.10 -8.89
C ALA A 257 -3.27 -12.16 -7.67
N LEU A 258 -4.03 -12.44 -6.61
CA LEU A 258 -4.05 -11.61 -5.39
C LEU A 258 -2.69 -11.58 -4.69
N SER A 259 -2.06 -12.76 -4.48
CA SER A 259 -0.75 -12.84 -3.84
C SER A 259 0.34 -12.15 -4.68
N SER A 260 0.23 -12.23 -6.01
CA SER A 260 1.17 -11.56 -6.93
C SER A 260 0.91 -10.05 -7.02
N ALA A 261 -0.35 -9.60 -7.04
CA ALA A 261 -0.69 -8.18 -6.96
C ALA A 261 -0.14 -7.55 -5.67
N GLN A 262 -0.24 -8.26 -4.54
CA GLN A 262 0.32 -7.82 -3.27
C GLN A 262 1.85 -7.69 -3.34
N SER A 263 2.53 -8.62 -4.00
CA SER A 263 4.00 -8.59 -4.13
C SER A 263 4.54 -7.44 -4.99
N ILE A 264 3.72 -6.88 -5.88
CA ILE A 264 4.07 -5.69 -6.66
C ILE A 264 3.64 -4.38 -5.99
N GLY A 265 3.11 -4.43 -4.76
CA GLY A 265 2.76 -3.25 -3.96
C GLY A 265 1.28 -2.89 -3.93
N CYS A 266 0.38 -3.72 -4.49
CA CYS A 266 -1.06 -3.50 -4.33
C CYS A 266 -1.49 -3.73 -2.86
N SER A 267 -2.28 -2.80 -2.33
CA SER A 267 -2.92 -2.97 -1.02
C SER A 267 -4.15 -3.87 -1.15
N ILE A 268 -4.04 -5.10 -0.69
CA ILE A 268 -5.12 -6.11 -0.71
C ILE A 268 -5.74 -6.18 0.69
N VAL A 269 -6.60 -5.20 0.98
CA VAL A 269 -7.34 -5.14 2.23
C VAL A 269 -8.80 -5.54 1.98
N ASN A 270 -9.28 -6.56 2.68
CA ASN A 270 -10.65 -7.07 2.57
C ASN A 270 -11.05 -7.53 1.15
N ILE A 271 -10.11 -8.04 0.38
CA ILE A 271 -10.35 -8.68 -0.92
C ILE A 271 -9.83 -10.12 -0.84
N ASP A 272 -10.68 -11.08 -1.10
CA ASP A 272 -10.28 -12.48 -1.23
C ASP A 272 -10.63 -13.07 -2.61
N ALA A 273 -10.14 -14.27 -2.88
CA ALA A 273 -10.39 -14.95 -4.14
C ALA A 273 -11.88 -15.24 -4.37
N HIS A 274 -12.66 -15.42 -3.31
CA HIS A 274 -14.09 -15.67 -3.37
C HIS A 274 -14.87 -14.43 -3.79
N ASP A 275 -14.45 -13.24 -3.35
CA ASP A 275 -15.04 -11.96 -3.76
C ASP A 275 -14.85 -11.71 -5.25
N LEU A 276 -13.64 -12.01 -5.77
CA LEU A 276 -13.34 -11.88 -7.20
C LEU A 276 -14.07 -12.95 -8.04
N ALA A 277 -14.21 -14.18 -7.53
CA ALA A 277 -15.00 -15.24 -8.18
C ALA A 277 -16.49 -14.87 -8.29
N ARG A 278 -17.00 -14.07 -7.35
CA ARG A 278 -18.35 -13.51 -7.41
C ARG A 278 -18.46 -12.29 -8.31
N GLY A 279 -17.32 -11.69 -8.71
CA GLY A 279 -17.26 -10.49 -9.54
C GLY A 279 -17.79 -9.25 -8.82
N LYS A 280 -17.49 -9.06 -7.51
CA LYS A 280 -17.92 -7.87 -6.76
C LYS A 280 -17.36 -6.59 -7.39
N PRO A 281 -18.20 -5.69 -7.95
CA PRO A 281 -17.75 -4.62 -8.82
C PRO A 281 -16.72 -3.67 -8.21
N HIS A 282 -16.96 -3.18 -6.99
CA HIS A 282 -16.08 -2.21 -6.33
C HIS A 282 -14.69 -2.80 -5.98
N LEU A 283 -14.62 -4.11 -5.64
CA LEU A 283 -13.37 -4.79 -5.34
C LEU A 283 -12.58 -5.06 -6.63
N VAL A 284 -13.28 -5.50 -7.68
CA VAL A 284 -12.67 -5.70 -9.00
C VAL A 284 -12.09 -4.40 -9.53
N LEU A 285 -12.87 -3.31 -9.59
CA LEU A 285 -12.37 -2.01 -10.09
C LEU A 285 -11.24 -1.45 -9.23
N GLY A 286 -11.32 -1.62 -7.90
CA GLY A 286 -10.26 -1.20 -6.99
C GLY A 286 -8.94 -1.93 -7.23
N LEU A 287 -8.99 -3.24 -7.47
CA LEU A 287 -7.81 -4.06 -7.78
C LEU A 287 -7.25 -3.72 -9.16
N LEU A 288 -8.12 -3.66 -10.20
CA LEU A 288 -7.72 -3.32 -11.56
C LEU A 288 -7.02 -1.95 -11.62
N TRP A 289 -7.57 -0.94 -10.92
CA TRP A 289 -6.95 0.37 -10.84
C TRP A 289 -5.53 0.32 -10.27
N GLN A 290 -5.31 -0.42 -9.19
CA GLN A 290 -3.98 -0.53 -8.59
C GLN A 290 -2.98 -1.19 -9.56
N ILE A 291 -3.38 -2.27 -10.24
CA ILE A 291 -2.53 -2.98 -11.21
C ILE A 291 -2.20 -2.05 -12.38
N ILE A 292 -3.20 -1.38 -12.97
CA ILE A 292 -3.03 -0.46 -14.10
C ILE A 292 -2.12 0.71 -13.70
N LYS A 293 -2.37 1.32 -12.53
CA LYS A 293 -1.56 2.46 -12.03
C LYS A 293 -0.08 2.06 -11.90
N ILE A 294 0.19 0.90 -11.30
CA ILE A 294 1.56 0.39 -11.14
C ILE A 294 2.20 0.19 -12.52
N GLY A 295 1.50 -0.41 -13.49
CA GLY A 295 2.02 -0.61 -14.83
C GLY A 295 2.34 0.68 -15.57
N LEU A 296 1.45 1.68 -15.47
CA LEU A 296 1.67 2.99 -16.08
C LEU A 296 2.87 3.73 -15.47
N PHE A 297 3.03 3.66 -14.15
CA PHE A 297 4.08 4.39 -13.46
C PHE A 297 5.46 3.71 -13.50
N ASN A 298 5.51 2.39 -13.62
CA ASN A 298 6.75 1.65 -13.78
C ASN A 298 7.51 1.98 -15.09
N GLN A 299 6.84 2.60 -16.06
CA GLN A 299 7.46 3.05 -17.32
C GLN A 299 8.08 4.45 -17.21
N ILE A 300 7.82 5.19 -16.11
CA ILE A 300 8.39 6.53 -15.89
C ILE A 300 9.77 6.38 -15.26
N THR A 301 10.74 5.91 -16.02
CA THR A 301 12.13 5.65 -15.60
C THR A 301 13.11 6.15 -16.66
N LEU A 302 14.36 6.34 -16.28
CA LEU A 302 15.42 6.70 -17.23
C LEU A 302 15.68 5.63 -18.28
N GLN A 303 15.52 4.36 -17.92
CA GLN A 303 15.67 3.24 -18.86
C GLN A 303 14.66 3.31 -20.01
N HIS A 304 13.40 3.67 -19.70
CA HIS A 304 12.35 3.79 -20.72
C HIS A 304 12.36 5.14 -21.42
N CYS A 305 12.72 6.21 -20.72
CA CYS A 305 12.74 7.57 -21.23
C CYS A 305 14.00 8.32 -20.79
N PRO A 306 15.15 8.15 -21.48
CA PRO A 306 16.38 8.86 -21.15
C PRO A 306 16.24 10.40 -21.23
N GLY A 307 15.30 10.90 -22.02
CA GLY A 307 14.98 12.33 -22.14
C GLY A 307 14.43 12.98 -20.86
N LEU A 308 14.09 12.20 -19.81
CA LEU A 308 13.69 12.73 -18.50
C LEU A 308 14.70 13.72 -17.92
N VAL A 309 15.99 13.63 -18.30
CA VAL A 309 17.04 14.60 -17.95
C VAL A 309 16.62 16.05 -18.25
N GLN A 310 15.84 16.28 -19.30
CA GLN A 310 15.36 17.62 -19.67
C GLN A 310 14.36 18.23 -18.69
N LEU A 311 13.79 17.43 -17.79
CA LEU A 311 12.85 17.91 -16.77
C LEU A 311 13.52 18.38 -15.48
N VAL A 312 14.85 18.27 -15.38
CA VAL A 312 15.63 18.78 -14.24
C VAL A 312 15.58 20.29 -14.24
N GLN A 313 15.24 20.89 -13.11
CA GLN A 313 15.17 22.35 -12.98
C GLN A 313 16.54 22.94 -12.65
N PRO A 314 16.79 24.22 -12.98
CA PRO A 314 18.05 24.87 -12.62
C PRO A 314 18.35 24.80 -11.12
N GLY A 315 19.48 24.21 -10.76
CA GLY A 315 19.89 24.01 -9.36
C GLY A 315 19.42 22.73 -8.70
N GLU A 316 18.70 21.87 -9.41
CA GLU A 316 18.36 20.51 -8.99
C GLU A 316 19.35 19.50 -9.59
N ASP A 317 19.52 18.37 -8.90
CA ASP A 317 20.18 17.20 -9.45
C ASP A 317 19.16 16.19 -10.03
N MET A 318 19.65 15.24 -10.81
CA MET A 318 18.82 14.19 -11.39
C MET A 318 18.17 13.31 -10.31
N ALA A 319 18.89 13.06 -9.21
CA ALA A 319 18.36 12.27 -8.10
C ALA A 319 17.09 12.90 -7.54
N HIS A 320 17.05 14.22 -7.38
CA HIS A 320 15.85 14.92 -6.90
C HIS A 320 14.66 14.71 -7.84
N LEU A 321 14.85 14.78 -9.15
CA LEU A 321 13.77 14.52 -10.12
C LEU A 321 13.24 13.10 -10.00
N LEU A 322 14.12 12.10 -9.95
CA LEU A 322 13.73 10.68 -9.90
C LEU A 322 13.05 10.31 -8.58
N HIS A 323 13.34 11.03 -7.50
CA HIS A 323 12.71 10.83 -6.21
C HIS A 323 11.34 11.49 -6.06
N LEU A 324 10.88 12.25 -7.07
CA LEU A 324 9.52 12.77 -7.08
C LEU A 324 8.50 11.65 -7.28
N ALA A 325 7.30 11.85 -6.73
CA ALA A 325 6.17 11.00 -7.07
C ALA A 325 5.92 11.03 -8.59
N PRO A 326 5.56 9.91 -9.22
CA PRO A 326 5.30 9.86 -10.67
C PRO A 326 4.33 10.91 -11.15
N GLU A 327 3.30 11.22 -10.38
CA GLU A 327 2.33 12.29 -10.67
C GLU A 327 3.02 13.68 -10.75
N ALA A 328 4.01 13.94 -9.90
CA ALA A 328 4.76 15.20 -9.92
C ALA A 328 5.69 15.27 -11.14
N ILE A 329 6.28 14.16 -11.58
CA ILE A 329 7.06 14.07 -12.82
C ILE A 329 6.15 14.36 -14.01
N LEU A 330 4.94 13.78 -14.07
CA LEU A 330 3.96 14.04 -15.11
C LEU A 330 3.51 15.50 -15.16
N LEU A 331 3.32 16.15 -14.00
CA LEU A 331 3.03 17.59 -13.94
C LEU A 331 4.18 18.42 -14.51
N ARG A 332 5.43 18.09 -14.19
CA ARG A 332 6.62 18.76 -14.75
C ARG A 332 6.71 18.56 -16.26
N TRP A 333 6.49 17.35 -16.73
CA TRP A 333 6.48 17.02 -18.16
C TRP A 333 5.42 17.81 -18.93
N CYS A 334 4.19 17.87 -18.43
CA CYS A 334 3.15 18.69 -19.04
C CYS A 334 3.57 20.16 -19.10
N ASN A 335 4.08 20.70 -18.00
CA ASN A 335 4.48 22.11 -17.92
C ASN A 335 5.68 22.43 -18.81
N TYR A 336 6.62 21.50 -18.98
CA TYR A 336 7.72 21.61 -19.93
C TYR A 336 7.20 21.82 -21.38
N HIS A 337 6.24 20.99 -21.80
CA HIS A 337 5.65 21.10 -23.13
C HIS A 337 4.77 22.35 -23.29
N LEU A 338 4.05 22.76 -22.25
CA LEU A 338 3.28 24.00 -22.27
C LEU A 338 4.18 25.23 -22.42
N GLU A 339 5.34 25.23 -21.75
CA GLU A 339 6.34 26.28 -21.87
C GLU A 339 6.95 26.34 -23.27
N ARG A 340 7.32 25.19 -23.85
CA ARG A 340 7.81 25.11 -25.24
C ARG A 340 6.76 25.54 -26.25
N ALA A 341 5.49 25.38 -25.96
CA ALA A 341 4.38 25.88 -26.76
C ALA A 341 4.17 27.39 -26.63
N GLY A 342 4.89 28.08 -25.73
CA GLY A 342 4.66 29.50 -25.42
C GLY A 342 3.33 29.78 -24.71
N SER A 343 2.74 28.78 -24.05
CA SER A 343 1.50 28.91 -23.31
C SER A 343 1.73 29.56 -21.94
N ASN A 344 0.84 30.49 -21.56
CA ASN A 344 0.83 31.05 -20.19
C ASN A 344 0.12 30.18 -19.19
N ARG A 345 -0.52 29.07 -19.63
CA ARG A 345 -1.18 28.10 -18.75
C ARG A 345 -0.14 27.24 -18.04
N ARG A 346 -0.46 26.85 -16.81
CA ARG A 346 0.30 25.89 -16.03
C ARG A 346 -0.63 24.85 -15.45
N LEU A 347 -0.19 23.59 -15.46
CA LEU A 347 -0.88 22.47 -14.84
C LEU A 347 -0.39 22.32 -13.41
N THR A 348 -1.28 22.43 -12.44
CA THR A 348 -0.98 22.25 -11.00
C THR A 348 -1.68 21.02 -10.43
N ASN A 349 -2.76 20.57 -11.07
CA ASN A 349 -3.53 19.40 -10.68
C ASN A 349 -4.24 18.76 -11.89
N PHE A 350 -4.56 17.48 -11.76
CA PHE A 350 -5.29 16.70 -12.75
C PHE A 350 -6.82 16.71 -12.54
N THR A 351 -7.35 17.77 -11.94
CA THR A 351 -8.79 17.94 -11.67
C THR A 351 -9.33 19.23 -12.30
N SER A 352 -9.16 20.37 -11.63
CA SER A 352 -9.71 21.66 -12.08
C SER A 352 -9.06 22.20 -13.33
N ASP A 353 -7.74 22.00 -13.48
CA ASP A 353 -6.94 22.68 -14.51
C ASP A 353 -7.14 22.09 -15.91
N VAL A 354 -7.69 20.87 -16.00
CA VAL A 354 -7.85 20.11 -17.23
C VAL A 354 -9.26 20.17 -17.82
N ARG A 355 -10.25 20.70 -17.08
CA ARG A 355 -11.68 20.65 -17.42
C ARG A 355 -12.06 21.32 -18.72
N ASP A 356 -11.33 22.36 -19.11
CA ASP A 356 -11.57 23.13 -20.34
C ASP A 356 -10.86 22.53 -21.57
N SER A 357 -10.15 21.40 -21.40
CA SER A 357 -9.40 20.71 -22.46
C SER A 357 -8.29 21.51 -23.13
N GLU A 358 -8.04 22.77 -22.72
CA GLU A 358 -7.05 23.65 -23.35
C GLU A 358 -5.63 23.08 -23.17
N ILE A 359 -5.26 22.74 -21.94
CA ILE A 359 -3.94 22.17 -21.61
C ILE A 359 -3.70 20.91 -22.42
N TYR A 360 -4.67 20.01 -22.49
CA TYR A 360 -4.54 18.76 -23.25
C TYR A 360 -4.43 19.00 -24.76
N THR A 361 -5.16 19.98 -25.28
CA THR A 361 -5.09 20.32 -26.70
C THR A 361 -3.68 20.84 -27.09
N ILE A 362 -3.09 21.68 -26.24
CA ILE A 362 -1.73 22.19 -26.43
C ILE A 362 -0.71 21.07 -26.31
N LEU A 363 -0.85 20.26 -25.25
CA LEU A 363 0.05 19.12 -24.97
C LEU A 363 0.06 18.13 -26.15
N LEU A 364 -1.11 17.68 -26.60
CA LEU A 364 -1.24 16.78 -27.77
C LEU A 364 -0.54 17.31 -29.00
N ARG A 365 -0.68 18.60 -29.27
CA ARG A 365 -0.01 19.24 -30.43
C ARG A 365 1.51 19.24 -30.30
N GLN A 366 2.05 19.37 -29.06
CA GLN A 366 3.50 19.37 -28.80
C GLN A 366 4.13 17.99 -28.91
N ILE A 367 3.44 16.96 -28.36
CA ILE A 367 3.98 15.60 -28.32
C ILE A 367 3.70 14.78 -29.59
N ALA A 368 2.82 15.25 -30.45
CA ALA A 368 2.40 14.52 -31.63
C ALA A 368 3.55 14.33 -32.62
N PRO A 369 3.77 13.14 -33.16
CA PRO A 369 4.75 12.89 -34.21
C PRO A 369 4.48 13.75 -35.45
N VAL A 370 5.54 14.12 -36.14
CA VAL A 370 5.43 14.87 -37.40
C VAL A 370 4.61 14.09 -38.41
N GLY A 371 3.58 14.72 -38.99
CA GLY A 371 2.69 14.08 -39.96
C GLY A 371 1.47 13.36 -39.35
N SER A 372 1.31 13.31 -38.02
CA SER A 372 0.15 12.70 -37.35
C SER A 372 -1.19 13.37 -37.62
N GLY A 373 -1.18 14.61 -38.14
CA GLY A 373 -2.40 15.39 -38.41
C GLY A 373 -3.11 15.90 -37.15
N VAL A 374 -2.43 15.88 -35.98
CA VAL A 374 -2.96 16.50 -34.76
C VAL A 374 -3.02 18.01 -34.88
N THR A 375 -4.16 18.59 -34.54
CA THR A 375 -4.45 20.02 -34.66
C THR A 375 -4.96 20.58 -33.33
N THR A 376 -5.09 21.91 -33.28
CA THR A 376 -5.68 22.62 -32.13
C THR A 376 -7.15 22.97 -32.35
N GLU A 377 -7.87 22.23 -33.20
CA GLU A 377 -9.29 22.47 -33.53
C GLU A 377 -10.19 22.55 -32.30
N ALA A 378 -9.92 21.76 -31.30
CA ALA A 378 -10.67 21.78 -30.05
C ALA A 378 -10.78 23.17 -29.42
N MET A 379 -9.80 24.05 -29.63
CA MET A 379 -9.82 25.43 -29.12
C MET A 379 -10.91 26.31 -29.76
N ARG A 380 -11.50 25.86 -30.87
CA ARG A 380 -12.58 26.61 -31.57
C ARG A 380 -13.95 26.30 -31.00
N GLU A 381 -14.07 25.18 -30.27
CA GLU A 381 -15.33 24.73 -29.67
C GLU A 381 -15.61 25.52 -28.37
N HIS A 382 -16.83 26.03 -28.24
CA HIS A 382 -17.26 26.79 -27.06
C HIS A 382 -17.86 25.87 -25.98
N ASP A 383 -18.54 24.81 -26.42
CA ASP A 383 -19.09 23.83 -25.50
C ASP A 383 -17.96 22.92 -24.94
N LEU A 384 -17.89 22.79 -23.63
CA LEU A 384 -16.81 22.05 -22.96
C LEU A 384 -16.84 20.54 -23.31
N LEU A 385 -18.01 19.94 -23.43
CA LEU A 385 -18.13 18.52 -23.78
C LEU A 385 -17.69 18.28 -25.23
N GLN A 386 -18.15 19.15 -26.14
CA GLN A 386 -17.75 19.08 -27.57
C GLN A 386 -16.25 19.35 -27.73
N ARG A 387 -15.71 20.31 -26.98
CA ARG A 387 -14.26 20.61 -26.98
C ARG A 387 -13.47 19.38 -26.49
N ALA A 388 -13.90 18.72 -25.39
CA ALA A 388 -13.28 17.52 -24.89
C ALA A 388 -13.35 16.36 -25.89
N GLU A 389 -14.49 16.18 -26.60
CA GLU A 389 -14.61 15.17 -27.66
C GLU A 389 -13.64 15.42 -28.80
N VAL A 390 -13.57 16.66 -29.33
CA VAL A 390 -12.63 17.00 -30.39
C VAL A 390 -11.18 16.82 -29.94
N MET A 391 -10.85 17.18 -28.72
CA MET A 391 -9.52 16.94 -28.12
C MET A 391 -9.20 15.45 -28.06
N LEU A 392 -10.14 14.60 -27.62
CA LEU A 392 -9.95 13.13 -27.55
C LEU A 392 -9.82 12.51 -28.96
N GLN A 393 -10.49 13.07 -29.97
CA GLN A 393 -10.28 12.67 -31.38
C GLN A 393 -8.87 13.03 -31.88
N GLN A 394 -8.24 14.12 -31.38
CA GLN A 394 -6.84 14.37 -31.67
C GLN A 394 -5.91 13.35 -30.99
N ALA A 395 -6.23 12.93 -29.73
CA ALA A 395 -5.49 11.87 -29.06
C ALA A 395 -5.62 10.51 -29.77
N ASP A 396 -6.76 10.26 -30.43
CA ASP A 396 -6.97 9.03 -31.23
C ASP A 396 -6.03 8.95 -32.43
N LYS A 397 -5.71 10.09 -33.08
CA LYS A 397 -4.76 10.14 -34.20
C LYS A 397 -3.34 9.66 -33.83
N ILE A 398 -3.00 9.65 -32.57
CA ILE A 398 -1.72 9.15 -32.04
C ILE A 398 -1.91 7.88 -31.18
N ASN A 399 -3.05 7.19 -31.34
CA ASN A 399 -3.43 5.98 -30.62
C ASN A 399 -3.45 6.12 -29.09
N CYS A 400 -3.68 7.32 -28.56
CA CYS A 400 -3.67 7.61 -27.13
C CYS A 400 -5.06 7.95 -26.55
N ARG A 401 -6.15 7.74 -27.30
CA ARG A 401 -7.51 7.89 -26.78
C ARG A 401 -7.86 6.74 -25.85
N SER A 402 -7.42 6.83 -24.60
CA SER A 402 -7.67 5.83 -23.56
C SER A 402 -8.04 6.51 -22.24
N PHE A 403 -8.74 5.83 -21.37
CA PHE A 403 -9.13 6.23 -20.01
C PHE A 403 -10.18 7.34 -19.89
N LEU A 404 -10.31 8.24 -20.85
CA LEU A 404 -11.18 9.42 -20.74
C LEU A 404 -12.36 9.36 -21.71
N SER A 405 -13.54 9.67 -21.19
CA SER A 405 -14.67 10.19 -21.95
C SER A 405 -14.69 11.74 -21.89
N PRO A 406 -15.43 12.43 -22.77
CA PRO A 406 -15.59 13.89 -22.70
C PRO A 406 -16.08 14.36 -21.33
N GLN A 407 -17.00 13.61 -20.73
CA GLN A 407 -17.56 13.91 -19.42
C GLN A 407 -16.51 13.83 -18.32
N ASP A 408 -15.59 12.83 -18.35
CA ASP A 408 -14.54 12.66 -17.34
C ASP A 408 -13.54 13.81 -17.35
N VAL A 409 -13.29 14.40 -18.53
CA VAL A 409 -12.45 15.59 -18.65
C VAL A 409 -13.13 16.78 -18.00
N VAL A 410 -14.40 17.05 -18.35
CA VAL A 410 -15.17 18.19 -17.84
C VAL A 410 -15.41 18.07 -16.33
N ASP A 411 -15.66 16.86 -15.82
CA ASP A 411 -15.82 16.60 -14.38
C ASP A 411 -14.47 16.63 -13.63
N GLY A 412 -13.36 16.52 -14.34
CA GLY A 412 -12.02 16.49 -13.76
C GLY A 412 -11.78 15.26 -12.90
N VAL A 413 -12.15 14.06 -13.42
CA VAL A 413 -11.99 12.79 -12.70
C VAL A 413 -10.50 12.45 -12.54
N TYR A 414 -9.95 12.69 -11.34
CA TYR A 414 -8.51 12.61 -11.06
C TYR A 414 -7.84 11.33 -11.56
N LYS A 415 -8.36 10.16 -11.20
CA LYS A 415 -7.76 8.87 -11.56
C LYS A 415 -7.62 8.69 -13.07
N LEU A 416 -8.68 9.00 -13.80
CA LEU A 416 -8.73 8.80 -15.26
C LEU A 416 -7.86 9.83 -15.99
N ASN A 417 -7.82 11.08 -15.50
CA ASN A 417 -6.95 12.12 -16.05
C ASN A 417 -5.46 11.81 -15.83
N VAL A 418 -5.07 11.32 -14.64
CA VAL A 418 -3.68 10.87 -14.38
C VAL A 418 -3.32 9.69 -15.26
N ALA A 419 -4.22 8.72 -15.43
CA ALA A 419 -3.98 7.56 -16.29
C ALA A 419 -3.82 7.96 -17.77
N PHE A 420 -4.63 8.90 -18.23
CA PHE A 420 -4.53 9.44 -19.59
C PHE A 420 -3.17 10.12 -19.81
N VAL A 421 -2.75 11.00 -18.89
CA VAL A 421 -1.46 11.71 -19.02
C VAL A 421 -0.29 10.74 -18.92
N ALA A 422 -0.34 9.75 -18.04
CA ALA A 422 0.68 8.70 -17.97
C ALA A 422 0.75 7.89 -19.27
N ASN A 423 -0.41 7.57 -19.86
CA ASN A 423 -0.48 6.91 -21.17
C ASN A 423 0.11 7.76 -22.30
N LEU A 424 -0.14 9.07 -22.30
CA LEU A 424 0.48 10.01 -23.25
C LEU A 424 2.01 10.03 -23.10
N PHE A 425 2.50 10.14 -21.87
CA PHE A 425 3.94 10.13 -21.56
C PHE A 425 4.60 8.84 -22.02
N ASN A 426 4.04 7.69 -21.71
CA ASN A 426 4.62 6.40 -22.04
C ASN A 426 4.71 6.14 -23.55
N ASN A 427 3.75 6.64 -24.34
CA ASN A 427 3.72 6.45 -25.78
C ASN A 427 4.44 7.56 -26.55
N HIS A 428 4.37 8.81 -26.08
CA HIS A 428 4.88 9.99 -26.76
C HIS A 428 5.50 10.97 -25.77
N PRO A 429 6.65 10.64 -25.13
CA PRO A 429 7.29 11.56 -24.18
C PRO A 429 7.77 12.84 -24.84
N ALA A 430 8.12 12.81 -26.13
CA ALA A 430 8.63 13.93 -26.94
C ALA A 430 9.73 14.73 -26.21
N LEU A 431 10.59 14.01 -25.52
CA LEU A 431 11.79 14.52 -24.85
C LEU A 431 13.01 14.07 -25.64
N ASP A 432 13.83 15.03 -26.07
CA ASP A 432 15.02 14.73 -26.84
C ASP A 432 16.04 13.98 -25.96
N VAL A 433 16.65 12.94 -26.50
CA VAL A 433 17.73 12.26 -25.81
C VAL A 433 18.98 13.12 -25.90
N PRO A 434 19.72 13.38 -24.80
CA PRO A 434 20.96 14.12 -24.85
C PRO A 434 21.96 13.45 -25.82
N GLU A 435 22.54 14.24 -26.74
CA GLU A 435 23.55 13.75 -27.70
C GLU A 435 24.87 13.35 -26.99
N ASP A 436 25.13 13.93 -25.83
CA ASP A 436 26.29 13.66 -25.02
C ASP A 436 26.08 12.36 -24.22
N GLY A 437 26.66 11.24 -24.69
CA GLY A 437 26.63 9.95 -23.98
C GLY A 437 27.09 10.02 -22.51
N ASN A 438 27.89 11.03 -22.16
CA ASN A 438 28.36 11.30 -20.79
C ASN A 438 27.22 11.75 -19.83
N ALA A 439 26.10 12.27 -20.34
CA ALA A 439 24.99 12.68 -19.46
C ALA A 439 24.28 11.47 -18.81
N LEU A 440 24.46 10.28 -19.35
CA LEU A 440 23.93 9.03 -18.83
C LEU A 440 24.97 8.20 -18.03
N GLU A 441 26.27 8.49 -18.23
CA GLU A 441 27.33 7.88 -17.42
C GLU A 441 27.24 8.41 -15.97
N GLY A 442 27.03 7.52 -15.02
CA GLY A 442 26.88 7.84 -13.60
C GLY A 442 25.45 7.84 -13.09
N LEU A 443 24.44 7.67 -13.97
CA LEU A 443 23.04 7.55 -13.55
C LEU A 443 22.64 6.13 -13.15
N GLU A 444 23.46 5.11 -13.48
CA GLU A 444 23.20 3.70 -13.16
C GLU A 444 23.01 3.44 -11.65
N GLY A 445 23.56 4.29 -10.77
CA GLY A 445 23.41 4.20 -9.32
C GLY A 445 22.20 4.94 -8.74
N LEU A 446 21.44 5.67 -9.56
CA LEU A 446 20.28 6.45 -9.11
C LEU A 446 18.95 5.68 -9.20
N GLU A 447 18.95 4.54 -9.87
CA GLU A 447 17.78 3.70 -9.96
C GLU A 447 17.57 2.86 -8.69
N GLU A 448 16.31 2.60 -8.37
CA GLU A 448 15.91 1.78 -7.23
C GLU A 448 16.51 0.37 -7.32
N THR A 449 17.22 -0.06 -6.29
CA THR A 449 17.75 -1.43 -6.20
C THR A 449 16.62 -2.45 -6.02
N ARG A 450 16.90 -3.72 -6.31
CA ARG A 450 15.95 -4.84 -6.08
C ARG A 450 15.51 -4.93 -4.61
N GLU A 451 16.42 -4.72 -3.66
CA GLU A 451 16.13 -4.75 -2.23
C GLU A 451 15.18 -3.61 -1.83
N GLU A 452 15.44 -2.40 -2.31
CA GLU A 452 14.58 -1.22 -2.12
C GLU A 452 13.18 -1.46 -2.69
N LYS A 453 13.08 -1.95 -3.92
CA LYS A 453 11.81 -2.27 -4.58
C LYS A 453 11.01 -3.31 -3.80
N THR A 454 11.66 -4.34 -3.28
CA THR A 454 11.02 -5.38 -2.46
C THR A 454 10.45 -4.79 -1.17
N TYR A 455 11.22 -3.95 -0.47
CA TYR A 455 10.74 -3.31 0.76
C TYR A 455 9.64 -2.29 0.50
N ARG A 456 9.77 -1.47 -0.55
CA ARG A 456 8.73 -0.51 -0.94
C ARG A 456 7.41 -1.22 -1.27
N ASN A 457 7.47 -2.29 -2.06
CA ASN A 457 6.29 -3.08 -2.39
C ASN A 457 5.67 -3.72 -1.14
N TRP A 458 6.49 -4.26 -0.24
CA TRP A 458 6.00 -4.79 1.03
C TRP A 458 5.31 -3.71 1.86
N ILE A 459 5.94 -2.54 2.03
CA ILE A 459 5.37 -1.41 2.79
C ILE A 459 4.02 -0.99 2.21
N ASN A 460 3.95 -0.77 0.89
CA ASN A 460 2.73 -0.35 0.21
C ASN A 460 1.61 -1.39 0.33
N SER A 461 1.95 -2.68 0.29
CA SER A 461 0.98 -3.76 0.45
C SER A 461 0.35 -3.82 1.85
N MET A 462 1.00 -3.21 2.87
CA MET A 462 0.45 -3.08 4.22
C MET A 462 -0.65 -2.00 4.31
N GLY A 463 -0.92 -1.27 3.23
CA GLY A 463 -1.96 -0.24 3.19
C GLY A 463 -1.58 1.05 3.90
N VAL A 464 -0.29 1.38 3.94
CA VAL A 464 0.21 2.65 4.50
C VAL A 464 -0.28 3.86 3.70
N ASN A 465 -0.36 5.00 4.36
CA ASN A 465 -0.71 6.28 3.75
C ASN A 465 0.22 7.38 4.29
N PRO A 466 0.92 8.14 3.43
CA PRO A 466 0.86 8.13 1.95
C PRO A 466 1.46 6.87 1.33
N TYR A 467 1.17 6.64 0.05
CA TYR A 467 1.83 5.61 -0.76
C TYR A 467 3.31 5.95 -0.90
N VAL A 468 4.17 4.97 -0.67
CA VAL A 468 5.63 5.14 -0.72
C VAL A 468 6.09 4.99 -2.17
N ASN A 469 6.64 6.06 -2.74
CA ASN A 469 7.24 6.08 -4.07
C ASN A 469 8.76 5.90 -4.00
N TRP A 470 9.40 6.57 -3.03
CA TRP A 470 10.82 6.48 -2.76
C TRP A 470 11.10 6.28 -1.28
N LEU A 471 11.79 5.18 -0.94
CA LEU A 471 11.95 4.77 0.46
C LEU A 471 12.52 5.86 1.36
N TYR A 472 13.61 6.48 0.91
CA TYR A 472 14.39 7.36 1.79
C TYR A 472 13.71 8.67 2.09
N SER A 473 13.12 9.33 1.09
CA SER A 473 12.38 10.57 1.28
C SER A 473 11.06 10.36 2.01
N ASP A 474 10.33 9.28 1.66
CA ASP A 474 8.98 9.06 2.14
C ASP A 474 8.95 8.45 3.56
N LEU A 475 10.09 7.90 4.02
CA LEU A 475 10.25 7.43 5.40
C LEU A 475 10.89 8.48 6.32
N ALA A 476 11.42 9.59 5.79
CA ALA A 476 12.20 10.59 6.50
C ALA A 476 11.42 11.40 7.56
N ASP A 477 10.08 11.34 7.56
CA ASP A 477 9.23 11.96 8.56
C ASP A 477 8.78 10.98 9.67
N GLY A 478 9.06 9.71 9.53
CA GLY A 478 8.73 8.64 10.47
C GLY A 478 7.27 8.16 10.44
N LEU A 479 6.35 8.85 9.72
CA LEU A 479 4.91 8.56 9.79
C LEU A 479 4.55 7.18 9.24
N VAL A 480 5.15 6.78 8.13
CA VAL A 480 4.98 5.44 7.55
C VAL A 480 5.56 4.37 8.49
N ILE A 481 6.71 4.63 9.09
CA ILE A 481 7.35 3.71 10.04
C ILE A 481 6.44 3.42 11.24
N PHE A 482 5.76 4.45 11.78
CA PHE A 482 4.79 4.27 12.87
C PHE A 482 3.59 3.42 12.46
N GLN A 483 3.08 3.60 11.23
CA GLN A 483 2.00 2.76 10.72
C GLN A 483 2.43 1.29 10.65
N LEU A 484 3.67 1.00 10.20
CA LEU A 484 4.21 -0.35 10.17
C LEU A 484 4.35 -0.94 11.58
N PHE A 485 4.81 -0.17 12.55
CA PHE A 485 4.84 -0.62 13.96
C PHE A 485 3.44 -0.98 14.48
N ASP A 486 2.42 -0.18 14.17
CA ASP A 486 1.04 -0.49 14.56
C ASP A 486 0.46 -1.71 13.83
N VAL A 487 0.88 -1.99 12.57
CA VAL A 487 0.53 -3.22 11.85
C VAL A 487 1.17 -4.45 12.51
N ILE A 488 2.45 -4.35 12.90
CA ILE A 488 3.19 -5.44 13.57
C ILE A 488 2.60 -5.73 14.95
N ARG A 489 2.33 -4.67 15.72
CA ARG A 489 1.77 -4.77 17.07
C ARG A 489 0.82 -3.60 17.34
N PRO A 490 -0.50 -3.81 17.21
CA PRO A 490 -1.49 -2.76 17.46
C PRO A 490 -1.34 -2.12 18.84
N GLY A 491 -1.36 -0.77 18.87
CA GLY A 491 -1.23 0.01 20.10
C GLY A 491 0.21 0.17 20.62
N LEU A 492 1.23 -0.22 19.85
CA LEU A 492 2.62 0.00 20.22
C LEU A 492 3.00 1.48 20.15
N VAL A 493 2.47 2.20 19.16
CA VAL A 493 2.80 3.61 18.91
C VAL A 493 1.95 4.51 19.80
N ASN A 494 2.61 5.34 20.61
CA ASN A 494 1.92 6.44 21.30
C ASN A 494 1.78 7.64 20.36
N TRP A 495 0.65 7.70 19.67
CA TRP A 495 0.35 8.73 18.68
C TRP A 495 0.26 10.14 19.24
N THR A 496 0.20 10.34 20.56
CA THR A 496 0.25 11.69 21.18
C THR A 496 1.66 12.30 21.14
N ARG A 497 2.70 11.44 20.97
CA ARG A 497 4.10 11.87 20.80
C ARG A 497 4.47 12.12 19.33
N VAL A 498 3.59 11.76 18.38
CA VAL A 498 3.89 11.81 16.95
C VAL A 498 3.42 13.13 16.36
N HIS A 499 4.32 13.87 15.75
CA HIS A 499 4.01 15.03 14.93
C HIS A 499 3.42 14.57 13.59
N ARG A 500 2.09 14.75 13.40
CA ARG A 500 1.37 14.35 12.18
C ARG A 500 1.34 15.44 11.11
N SER A 501 1.60 16.67 11.50
CA SER A 501 1.71 17.85 10.64
C SER A 501 2.94 18.65 11.06
N PHE A 502 3.66 19.16 10.10
CA PHE A 502 4.94 19.82 10.32
C PHE A 502 4.80 21.32 10.16
N SER A 503 5.27 22.07 11.15
CA SER A 503 5.22 23.52 11.12
C SER A 503 6.29 24.07 10.16
N ARG A 504 6.01 25.20 9.53
CA ARG A 504 6.95 25.81 8.58
C ARG A 504 8.30 26.20 9.22
N LEU A 505 8.30 26.52 10.53
CA LEU A 505 9.50 26.96 11.25
C LEU A 505 10.21 25.82 12.00
N LYS A 506 9.46 24.83 12.51
CA LYS A 506 9.98 23.74 13.35
C LYS A 506 9.93 22.36 12.68
N GLY A 507 9.43 22.28 11.44
CA GLY A 507 9.18 21.01 10.77
C GLY A 507 10.41 20.11 10.67
N PHE A 508 11.62 20.68 10.60
CA PHE A 508 12.88 19.93 10.69
C PHE A 508 12.99 19.16 12.02
N MET A 509 12.81 19.90 13.16
CA MET A 509 12.91 19.29 14.49
C MET A 509 11.80 18.26 14.72
N GLU A 510 10.57 18.58 14.30
CA GLU A 510 9.38 17.71 14.44
C GLU A 510 9.57 16.37 13.71
N ARG A 511 10.14 16.37 12.49
CA ARG A 511 10.47 15.15 11.76
C ARG A 511 11.61 14.38 12.43
N LEU A 512 12.65 15.07 12.85
CA LEU A 512 13.78 14.44 13.56
C LEU A 512 13.33 13.80 14.88
N GLU A 513 12.43 14.42 15.62
CA GLU A 513 11.82 13.85 16.84
C GLU A 513 11.02 12.60 16.54
N ASN A 514 10.24 12.60 15.44
CA ASN A 514 9.57 11.41 14.96
C ASN A 514 10.56 10.28 14.64
N CYS A 515 11.61 10.56 13.88
CA CYS A 515 12.63 9.57 13.52
C CYS A 515 13.35 9.00 14.76
N ASN A 516 13.70 9.86 15.74
CA ASN A 516 14.27 9.42 17.01
C ASN A 516 13.31 8.50 17.78
N TYR A 517 12.02 8.84 17.80
CA TYR A 517 10.99 7.99 18.42
C TYR A 517 10.81 6.66 17.70
N ALA A 518 10.89 6.62 16.35
CA ALA A 518 10.84 5.38 15.57
C ALA A 518 12.00 4.45 15.92
N VAL A 519 13.24 4.98 16.05
CA VAL A 519 14.42 4.21 16.49
C VAL A 519 14.27 3.73 17.93
N GLU A 520 13.75 4.59 18.85
CA GLU A 520 13.43 4.20 20.23
C GLU A 520 12.46 3.01 20.28
N LEU A 521 11.38 3.06 19.50
CA LEU A 521 10.42 1.96 19.41
C LEU A 521 11.06 0.67 18.87
N GLY A 522 11.88 0.75 17.83
CA GLY A 522 12.62 -0.39 17.29
C GLY A 522 13.50 -1.05 18.35
N ARG A 523 14.27 -0.26 19.11
CA ARG A 523 15.10 -0.77 20.20
C ARG A 523 14.27 -1.43 21.30
N LYS A 524 13.12 -0.86 21.66
CA LYS A 524 12.17 -1.46 22.63
C LYS A 524 11.58 -2.79 22.15
N GLN A 525 11.46 -2.98 20.83
CA GLN A 525 11.04 -4.25 20.23
C GLN A 525 12.19 -5.25 20.06
N GLY A 526 13.39 -4.93 20.53
CA GLY A 526 14.56 -5.81 20.42
C GLY A 526 15.21 -5.83 19.03
N PHE A 527 14.96 -4.81 18.20
CA PHE A 527 15.63 -4.71 16.91
C PHE A 527 17.12 -4.44 17.07
N SER A 528 17.93 -5.13 16.28
CA SER A 528 19.37 -4.87 16.20
C SER A 528 19.64 -3.60 15.39
N LEU A 529 19.60 -2.43 16.04
CA LEU A 529 19.80 -1.11 15.43
C LEU A 529 21.12 -0.50 15.90
N VAL A 530 22.21 -1.26 15.73
CA VAL A 530 23.57 -0.79 16.09
C VAL A 530 23.98 0.31 15.10
N GLY A 531 24.32 1.48 15.63
CA GLY A 531 24.74 2.62 14.81
C GLY A 531 23.60 3.37 14.11
N VAL A 532 22.33 2.96 14.29
CA VAL A 532 21.18 3.66 13.69
C VAL A 532 20.67 4.73 14.65
N ALA A 533 20.64 5.99 14.20
CA ALA A 533 20.04 7.12 14.89
C ALA A 533 18.85 7.68 14.09
N GLY A 534 18.02 8.50 14.73
CA GLY A 534 16.91 9.16 14.02
C GLY A 534 17.39 10.14 12.94
N GLN A 535 18.58 10.72 13.14
CA GLN A 535 19.21 11.60 12.14
C GLN A 535 19.46 10.86 10.82
N ASP A 536 19.91 9.59 10.88
CA ASP A 536 20.19 8.79 9.66
C ASP A 536 18.91 8.54 8.85
N LEU A 537 17.78 8.31 9.53
CA LEU A 537 16.48 8.13 8.88
C LEU A 537 15.99 9.45 8.28
N PHE A 538 16.15 10.56 9.01
CA PHE A 538 15.75 11.88 8.55
C PHE A 538 16.55 12.33 7.33
N GLU A 539 17.86 12.06 7.29
CA GLU A 539 18.74 12.36 6.16
C GLU A 539 18.63 11.34 5.01
N GLY A 540 17.85 10.28 5.19
CA GLY A 540 17.68 9.26 4.16
C GLY A 540 18.91 8.38 3.91
N ASN A 541 19.71 8.09 4.97
CA ASN A 541 20.85 7.18 4.86
C ASN A 541 20.37 5.80 4.39
N ALA A 542 20.76 5.43 3.16
CA ALA A 542 20.27 4.22 2.50
C ALA A 542 20.52 2.95 3.32
N THR A 543 21.76 2.71 3.73
CA THR A 543 22.14 1.49 4.46
C THR A 543 21.42 1.35 5.80
N LEU A 544 21.31 2.43 6.56
CA LEU A 544 20.73 2.41 7.90
C LEU A 544 19.19 2.41 7.86
N THR A 545 18.59 3.06 6.86
CA THR A 545 17.14 2.99 6.61
C THR A 545 16.73 1.57 6.19
N LEU A 546 17.45 0.95 5.25
CA LEU A 546 17.21 -0.43 4.83
C LEU A 546 17.38 -1.42 6.00
N ALA A 547 18.35 -1.18 6.89
CA ALA A 547 18.52 -1.99 8.08
C ALA A 547 17.29 -1.95 9.00
N LEU A 548 16.70 -0.77 9.23
CA LEU A 548 15.46 -0.64 10.00
C LEU A 548 14.27 -1.31 9.27
N VAL A 549 14.11 -1.05 7.98
CA VAL A 549 13.01 -1.63 7.19
C VAL A 549 13.07 -3.15 7.17
N TRP A 550 14.27 -3.72 7.04
CA TRP A 550 14.47 -5.16 7.18
C TRP A 550 14.01 -5.69 8.55
N GLN A 551 14.36 -5.01 9.65
CA GLN A 551 13.93 -5.42 10.99
C GLN A 551 12.41 -5.37 11.13
N LEU A 552 11.75 -4.36 10.55
CA LEU A 552 10.29 -4.26 10.53
C LEU A 552 9.66 -5.42 9.74
N MET A 553 10.16 -5.71 8.53
CA MET A 553 9.65 -6.80 7.69
C MET A 553 9.86 -8.16 8.36
N ARG A 554 11.03 -8.38 8.96
CA ARG A 554 11.34 -9.59 9.73
C ARG A 554 10.40 -9.75 10.93
N ALA A 555 10.22 -8.68 11.70
CA ALA A 555 9.33 -8.68 12.87
C ALA A 555 7.87 -8.94 12.48
N TYR A 556 7.39 -8.32 11.38
CA TYR A 556 6.07 -8.60 10.82
C TYR A 556 5.92 -10.08 10.47
N THR A 557 6.84 -10.62 9.67
CA THR A 557 6.79 -12.01 9.20
C THR A 557 6.77 -13.00 10.38
N LEU A 558 7.65 -12.82 11.35
CA LEU A 558 7.71 -13.68 12.53
C LEU A 558 6.52 -13.48 13.47
N SER A 559 5.95 -12.27 13.58
CA SER A 559 4.75 -12.03 14.40
C SER A 559 3.53 -12.76 13.84
N VAL A 560 3.33 -12.67 12.52
CA VAL A 560 2.24 -13.40 11.82
C VAL A 560 2.40 -14.90 12.02
N LEU A 561 3.63 -15.41 11.85
CA LEU A 561 3.91 -16.82 12.02
C LEU A 561 3.67 -17.30 13.48
N THR A 562 4.12 -16.52 14.47
CA THR A 562 3.90 -16.81 15.90
C THR A 562 2.40 -16.82 16.24
N GLN A 563 1.61 -15.89 15.70
CA GLN A 563 0.16 -15.88 15.92
C GLN A 563 -0.54 -17.10 15.32
N LEU A 564 -0.10 -17.58 14.15
CA LEU A 564 -0.68 -18.75 13.49
C LEU A 564 -0.26 -20.07 14.13
N ALA A 565 0.96 -20.13 14.64
CA ALA A 565 1.51 -21.35 15.25
C ALA A 565 0.94 -21.65 16.63
N ASP A 566 0.42 -20.63 17.34
CA ASP A 566 -0.15 -20.72 18.71
C ASP A 566 0.74 -21.51 19.71
N THR A 567 2.07 -21.35 19.56
CA THR A 567 3.07 -22.09 20.34
C THR A 567 3.30 -21.50 21.74
N GLY A 568 2.72 -20.34 22.03
CA GLY A 568 2.92 -19.59 23.28
C GLY A 568 4.28 -18.89 23.41
N HIS A 569 5.18 -19.03 22.43
CA HIS A 569 6.47 -18.34 22.38
C HIS A 569 6.74 -17.80 20.95
N PRO A 570 7.57 -16.75 20.81
CA PRO A 570 7.95 -16.22 19.49
C PRO A 570 8.74 -17.27 18.70
N ILE A 571 8.33 -17.49 17.44
CA ILE A 571 9.04 -18.38 16.51
C ILE A 571 10.39 -17.79 16.14
N VAL A 572 11.43 -18.62 16.17
CA VAL A 572 12.79 -18.25 15.74
C VAL A 572 13.19 -18.92 14.43
N GLU A 573 14.20 -18.37 13.75
CA GLU A 573 14.64 -18.85 12.44
C GLU A 573 15.04 -20.33 12.41
N GLN A 574 15.62 -20.83 13.50
CA GLN A 574 16.01 -22.24 13.62
C GLN A 574 14.80 -23.18 13.64
N GLU A 575 13.70 -22.75 14.22
CA GLU A 575 12.44 -23.52 14.23
C GLU A 575 11.86 -23.64 12.82
N ILE A 576 11.97 -22.57 11.98
CA ILE A 576 11.56 -22.60 10.59
C ILE A 576 12.36 -23.64 9.82
N VAL A 577 13.68 -23.72 10.03
CA VAL A 577 14.56 -24.73 9.40
C VAL A 577 14.18 -26.15 9.86
N GLN A 578 13.94 -26.34 11.16
CA GLN A 578 13.54 -27.64 11.71
C GLN A 578 12.18 -28.09 11.17
N TRP A 579 11.20 -27.18 11.15
CA TRP A 579 9.89 -27.44 10.56
C TRP A 579 10.00 -27.80 9.08
N THR A 580 10.77 -27.03 8.28
CA THR A 580 11.01 -27.30 6.86
C THR A 580 11.52 -28.72 6.64
N ASN A 581 12.61 -29.11 7.33
CA ASN A 581 13.20 -30.42 7.18
C ASN A 581 12.26 -31.54 7.66
N GLY A 582 11.50 -31.29 8.73
CA GLY A 582 10.47 -32.19 9.22
C GLY A 582 9.37 -32.43 8.19
N LYS A 583 8.88 -31.35 7.56
CA LYS A 583 7.83 -31.40 6.53
C LYS A 583 8.30 -32.13 5.26
N LEU A 584 9.51 -31.79 4.77
CA LEU A 584 10.13 -32.48 3.64
C LEU A 584 10.30 -33.96 3.88
N LYS A 585 10.82 -34.35 5.06
CA LYS A 585 11.00 -35.74 5.46
C LYS A 585 9.67 -36.49 5.54
N SER A 586 8.64 -35.90 6.15
CA SER A 586 7.31 -36.51 6.25
C SER A 586 6.64 -36.75 4.89
N ALA A 587 6.95 -35.89 3.90
CA ALA A 587 6.49 -36.02 2.52
C ALA A 587 7.39 -36.92 1.64
N GLY A 588 8.40 -37.59 2.21
CA GLY A 588 9.33 -38.46 1.47
C GLY A 588 10.26 -37.74 0.50
N LYS A 589 10.46 -36.41 0.67
CA LYS A 589 11.37 -35.62 -0.17
C LYS A 589 12.83 -35.83 0.31
N THR A 590 13.76 -35.74 -0.64
CA THR A 590 15.20 -35.87 -0.37
C THR A 590 15.87 -34.54 -0.04
N SER A 591 15.23 -33.42 -0.37
CA SER A 591 15.73 -32.09 -0.11
C SER A 591 15.82 -31.83 1.39
N GLN A 592 16.92 -31.18 1.83
CA GLN A 592 17.14 -30.72 3.18
C GLN A 592 17.91 -29.39 3.15
N ILE A 593 17.72 -28.52 4.15
CA ILE A 593 18.46 -27.28 4.32
C ILE A 593 19.11 -27.24 5.71
N ARG A 594 20.31 -26.70 5.79
CA ARG A 594 21.03 -26.50 7.07
C ARG A 594 20.72 -25.14 7.69
N ASN A 595 20.60 -24.14 6.84
CA ASN A 595 20.24 -22.75 7.16
C ASN A 595 19.81 -22.03 5.88
N PHE A 596 19.43 -20.76 5.96
CA PHE A 596 18.97 -19.97 4.81
C PHE A 596 20.09 -19.48 3.88
N GLN A 597 21.35 -19.79 4.17
CA GLN A 597 22.52 -19.57 3.30
C GLN A 597 22.98 -20.86 2.62
N ASP A 598 22.24 -21.96 2.78
CA ASP A 598 22.63 -23.24 2.18
C ASP A 598 22.60 -23.14 0.66
N PRO A 599 23.73 -23.41 -0.05
CA PRO A 599 23.80 -23.32 -1.50
C PRO A 599 22.79 -24.20 -2.25
N CYS A 600 22.29 -25.27 -1.62
CA CYS A 600 21.25 -26.11 -2.21
C CYS A 600 19.91 -25.40 -2.45
N ILE A 601 19.72 -24.21 -1.84
CA ILE A 601 18.50 -23.40 -2.02
C ILE A 601 18.56 -22.65 -3.38
N CYS A 602 19.74 -22.37 -3.90
CA CYS A 602 19.93 -21.56 -5.10
C CYS A 602 19.31 -22.14 -6.38
N ASP A 603 19.08 -23.46 -6.44
CA ASP A 603 18.36 -24.11 -7.54
C ASP A 603 16.83 -24.14 -7.34
N ALA A 604 16.35 -23.57 -6.23
CA ALA A 604 14.97 -23.53 -5.77
C ALA A 604 14.32 -24.90 -5.48
N ARG A 605 15.05 -26.01 -5.61
CA ARG A 605 14.51 -27.35 -5.41
C ARG A 605 13.93 -27.58 -4.02
N PRO A 606 14.59 -27.17 -2.90
CA PRO A 606 14.01 -27.32 -1.58
C PRO A 606 12.70 -26.54 -1.39
N ILE A 607 12.54 -25.40 -2.06
CA ILE A 607 11.31 -24.60 -2.01
C ILE A 607 10.20 -25.32 -2.80
N ILE A 608 10.49 -25.80 -4.00
CA ILE A 608 9.54 -26.57 -4.84
C ILE A 608 9.06 -27.81 -4.09
N ASP A 609 9.98 -28.59 -3.53
CA ASP A 609 9.67 -29.79 -2.76
C ASP A 609 8.84 -29.46 -1.50
N LEU A 610 9.11 -28.32 -0.86
CA LEU A 610 8.34 -27.87 0.30
C LEU A 610 6.90 -27.45 -0.08
N VAL A 611 6.73 -26.77 -1.20
CA VAL A 611 5.39 -26.41 -1.72
C VAL A 611 4.58 -27.67 -2.00
N ASP A 612 5.19 -28.69 -2.62
CA ASP A 612 4.54 -29.99 -2.84
C ASP A 612 4.29 -30.76 -1.54
N ALA A 613 5.17 -30.65 -0.56
CA ALA A 613 4.98 -31.25 0.77
C ALA A 613 3.81 -30.63 1.56
N ILE A 614 3.56 -29.33 1.37
CA ILE A 614 2.42 -28.61 1.96
C ILE A 614 1.11 -28.99 1.26
N ASN A 615 1.12 -29.06 -0.09
CA ASN A 615 -0.04 -29.44 -0.88
C ASN A 615 0.34 -30.53 -1.91
N PRO A 616 0.28 -31.81 -1.55
CA PRO A 616 0.74 -32.90 -2.38
C PRO A 616 0.09 -32.94 -3.76
N GLY A 617 0.92 -33.06 -4.80
CA GLY A 617 0.49 -33.14 -6.21
C GLY A 617 0.24 -31.81 -6.89
N CYS A 618 0.51 -30.67 -6.22
CA CYS A 618 0.37 -29.36 -6.84
C CYS A 618 1.51 -29.03 -7.82
N ILE A 619 2.68 -29.67 -7.68
CA ILE A 619 3.87 -29.42 -8.50
C ILE A 619 3.92 -30.37 -9.68
N ASN A 620 4.10 -29.83 -10.88
CA ASN A 620 4.43 -30.61 -12.07
C ASN A 620 5.96 -30.71 -12.20
N TYR A 621 6.53 -31.81 -11.69
CA TYR A 621 7.98 -32.02 -11.72
C TYR A 621 8.58 -32.17 -13.14
N ALA A 622 7.76 -32.47 -14.17
CA ALA A 622 8.23 -32.46 -15.56
C ALA A 622 8.62 -31.04 -16.06
N GLN A 623 8.15 -30.00 -15.37
CA GLN A 623 8.47 -28.60 -15.67
C GLN A 623 9.63 -28.04 -14.82
N VAL A 624 10.14 -28.83 -13.85
CA VAL A 624 11.25 -28.42 -12.98
C VAL A 624 12.56 -28.76 -13.66
N LEU A 625 13.40 -27.75 -13.89
CA LEU A 625 14.67 -27.91 -14.59
C LEU A 625 15.77 -28.47 -13.67
N ASN A 626 16.72 -29.17 -14.26
CA ASN A 626 17.95 -29.56 -13.56
C ASN A 626 18.94 -28.39 -13.62
N ALA A 627 18.76 -27.43 -12.70
CA ALA A 627 19.40 -26.11 -12.72
C ALA A 627 20.94 -26.18 -12.75
N THR A 628 21.53 -26.25 -13.95
CA THR A 628 22.97 -26.29 -14.18
C THR A 628 23.57 -24.91 -14.39
N ASN A 629 22.77 -23.94 -14.82
CA ASN A 629 23.15 -22.57 -15.09
C ASN A 629 22.25 -21.56 -14.34
N GLN A 630 22.60 -20.28 -14.41
CA GLN A 630 21.88 -19.23 -13.71
C GLN A 630 20.46 -19.03 -14.26
N GLU A 631 20.25 -19.17 -15.56
CA GLU A 631 18.94 -19.00 -16.18
C GLU A 631 17.96 -20.09 -15.70
N GLU A 632 18.43 -21.36 -15.64
CA GLU A 632 17.62 -22.47 -15.13
C GLU A 632 17.30 -22.32 -13.64
N ARG A 633 18.22 -21.78 -12.82
CA ARG A 633 17.98 -21.44 -11.41
C ARG A 633 16.90 -20.37 -11.29
N LEU A 634 16.98 -19.31 -12.07
CA LEU A 634 15.97 -18.25 -12.12
C LEU A 634 14.60 -18.80 -12.56
N ALA A 635 14.57 -19.65 -13.59
CA ALA A 635 13.34 -20.26 -14.06
C ALA A 635 12.68 -21.16 -12.99
N ASN A 636 13.49 -21.94 -12.25
CA ASN A 636 12.99 -22.74 -11.12
C ASN A 636 12.51 -21.85 -9.96
N ALA A 637 13.26 -20.79 -9.62
CA ALA A 637 12.90 -19.85 -8.55
C ALA A 637 11.59 -19.13 -8.88
N LYS A 638 11.40 -18.67 -10.12
CA LYS A 638 10.18 -18.04 -10.60
C LYS A 638 8.97 -19.00 -10.49
N TYR A 639 9.17 -20.24 -10.91
CA TYR A 639 8.15 -21.29 -10.80
C TYR A 639 7.81 -21.58 -9.32
N ALA A 640 8.83 -21.75 -8.46
CA ALA A 640 8.67 -21.98 -7.02
C ALA A 640 7.87 -20.88 -6.33
N ILE A 641 8.23 -19.61 -6.57
CA ILE A 641 7.52 -18.44 -6.02
C ILE A 641 6.07 -18.41 -6.51
N SER A 642 5.85 -18.62 -7.82
CA SER A 642 4.50 -18.59 -8.39
C SER A 642 3.63 -19.71 -7.84
N MET A 643 4.17 -20.93 -7.69
CA MET A 643 3.44 -22.04 -7.08
C MET A 643 3.16 -21.83 -5.61
N ALA A 644 4.09 -21.23 -4.85
CA ALA A 644 3.86 -20.86 -3.46
C ALA A 644 2.77 -19.78 -3.33
N ARG A 645 2.79 -18.74 -4.17
CA ARG A 645 1.74 -17.71 -4.24
C ARG A 645 0.38 -18.28 -4.63
N LYS A 646 0.36 -19.26 -5.52
CA LYS A 646 -0.85 -19.99 -5.92
C LYS A 646 -1.48 -20.75 -4.74
N GLN A 647 -0.66 -21.20 -3.79
CA GLN A 647 -1.12 -21.77 -2.53
C GLN A 647 -1.51 -20.71 -1.47
N GLY A 648 -1.33 -19.43 -1.76
CA GLY A 648 -1.67 -18.30 -0.88
C GLY A 648 -0.53 -17.83 0.02
N ALA A 649 0.72 -18.24 -0.23
CA ALA A 649 1.88 -17.71 0.48
C ALA A 649 2.19 -16.28 -0.01
N ARG A 650 2.33 -15.31 0.91
CA ARG A 650 2.57 -13.89 0.61
C ARG A 650 4.06 -13.62 0.48
N ILE A 651 4.64 -13.97 -0.66
CA ILE A 651 6.08 -13.87 -0.93
C ILE A 651 6.40 -12.60 -1.69
N TYR A 652 7.31 -11.78 -1.15
CA TYR A 652 7.83 -10.55 -1.76
C TYR A 652 9.21 -10.74 -2.39
N ALA A 653 9.95 -11.78 -1.97
CA ALA A 653 11.25 -12.13 -2.56
C ALA A 653 11.15 -12.32 -4.07
N LEU A 654 12.21 -11.91 -4.77
CA LEU A 654 12.35 -12.05 -6.22
C LEU A 654 13.05 -13.38 -6.57
N PRO A 655 12.89 -13.89 -7.80
CA PRO A 655 13.59 -15.10 -8.25
C PRO A 655 15.11 -15.01 -8.09
N GLU A 656 15.67 -13.83 -8.34
CA GLU A 656 17.10 -13.54 -8.21
C GLU A 656 17.58 -13.67 -6.76
N ASP A 657 16.76 -13.29 -5.78
CA ASP A 657 17.11 -13.42 -4.36
C ASP A 657 17.31 -14.87 -3.94
N ILE A 658 16.53 -15.79 -4.54
CA ILE A 658 16.66 -17.24 -4.32
C ILE A 658 17.91 -17.75 -5.07
N ALA A 659 18.03 -17.43 -6.35
CA ALA A 659 19.13 -17.91 -7.19
C ALA A 659 20.52 -17.42 -6.71
N GLU A 660 20.59 -16.23 -6.10
CA GLU A 660 21.79 -15.64 -5.48
C GLU A 660 21.96 -16.04 -4.00
N GLY A 661 21.00 -16.70 -3.39
CA GLY A 661 21.04 -17.11 -1.98
C GLY A 661 21.02 -15.95 -0.98
N LYS A 662 20.22 -14.91 -1.24
CA LYS A 662 20.04 -13.77 -0.33
C LYS A 662 19.31 -14.21 0.94
N HIS A 663 20.05 -14.56 1.97
CA HIS A 663 19.54 -15.22 3.18
C HIS A 663 18.33 -14.52 3.83
N LYS A 664 18.29 -13.17 3.84
CA LYS A 664 17.20 -12.39 4.38
C LYS A 664 15.89 -12.71 3.64
N MET A 665 15.91 -12.63 2.30
CA MET A 665 14.74 -12.87 1.46
C MET A 665 14.36 -14.36 1.44
N VAL A 666 15.35 -15.25 1.36
CA VAL A 666 15.14 -16.71 1.46
C VAL A 666 14.42 -17.08 2.77
N MET A 667 14.85 -16.54 3.92
CA MET A 667 14.19 -16.77 5.21
C MET A 667 12.71 -16.38 5.15
N THR A 668 12.37 -15.24 4.54
CA THR A 668 10.96 -14.81 4.42
C THR A 668 10.13 -15.77 3.57
N VAL A 669 10.71 -16.38 2.52
CA VAL A 669 10.02 -17.40 1.70
C VAL A 669 9.62 -18.61 2.54
N PHE A 670 10.57 -19.18 3.29
CA PHE A 670 10.28 -20.33 4.13
C PHE A 670 9.31 -20.00 5.29
N ALA A 671 9.44 -18.81 5.89
CA ALA A 671 8.52 -18.35 6.91
C ALA A 671 7.08 -18.18 6.38
N CYS A 672 6.92 -17.63 5.17
CA CYS A 672 5.60 -17.49 4.54
C CYS A 672 4.98 -18.86 4.16
N LEU A 673 5.79 -19.83 3.76
CA LEU A 673 5.34 -21.20 3.51
C LEU A 673 4.93 -21.89 4.81
N MET A 674 5.68 -21.72 5.90
CA MET A 674 5.32 -22.22 7.21
C MET A 674 4.02 -21.59 7.72
N ALA A 675 3.86 -20.27 7.57
CA ALA A 675 2.62 -19.57 7.91
C ALA A 675 1.43 -20.13 7.12
N ARG A 676 1.62 -20.45 5.84
CA ARG A 676 0.58 -21.03 5.00
C ARG A 676 0.17 -22.44 5.47
N ASP A 677 1.12 -23.26 5.92
CA ASP A 677 0.84 -24.61 6.42
C ASP A 677 0.03 -24.58 7.72
N TYR A 678 0.24 -23.56 8.57
CA TYR A 678 -0.51 -23.39 9.82
C TYR A 678 -1.91 -22.81 9.67
N VAL A 679 -2.22 -22.14 8.57
CA VAL A 679 -3.59 -21.70 8.31
C VAL A 679 -4.48 -22.94 8.10
N PRO A 680 -5.50 -23.19 8.94
CA PRO A 680 -6.38 -24.35 8.80
C PRO A 680 -6.93 -24.42 7.39
N GLY A 681 -6.67 -25.52 6.71
CA GLY A 681 -6.93 -25.64 5.29
C GLY A 681 -8.40 -25.41 4.97
N GLN A 682 -8.68 -24.61 3.97
CA GLN A 682 -9.97 -24.54 3.26
C GLN A 682 -10.47 -25.95 2.85
N LYS A 683 -9.62 -26.96 2.83
CA LYS A 683 -9.97 -28.37 2.60
C LYS A 683 -10.97 -28.94 3.61
N GLN A 684 -10.93 -28.54 4.89
CA GLN A 684 -11.89 -29.03 5.87
C GLN A 684 -13.23 -28.31 5.74
N GLN A 685 -13.25 -27.03 5.39
CA GLN A 685 -14.49 -26.30 5.14
C GLN A 685 -15.12 -26.73 3.82
N GLN A 686 -14.34 -27.06 2.79
CA GLN A 686 -14.84 -27.51 1.51
C GLN A 686 -15.34 -28.96 1.56
N GLN A 687 -14.66 -29.86 2.26
CA GLN A 687 -15.15 -31.22 2.53
C GLN A 687 -16.45 -31.24 3.35
N GLN A 688 -16.60 -30.30 4.25
CA GLN A 688 -17.82 -30.13 5.03
C GLN A 688 -18.95 -29.54 4.19
N GLN A 689 -18.67 -28.57 3.32
CA GLN A 689 -19.65 -28.01 2.38
C GLN A 689 -20.05 -29.00 1.28
N ASP A 690 -19.14 -29.82 0.77
CA ASP A 690 -19.42 -30.88 -0.20
C ASP A 690 -20.22 -32.01 0.44
N GLN A 691 -19.95 -32.37 1.69
CA GLN A 691 -20.74 -33.33 2.46
C GLN A 691 -22.15 -32.77 2.77
N ASP A 692 -22.26 -31.49 3.10
CA ASP A 692 -23.55 -30.81 3.34
C ASP A 692 -24.37 -30.65 2.04
N GLN A 693 -23.70 -30.51 0.87
CA GLN A 693 -24.40 -30.49 -0.42
C GLN A 693 -24.80 -31.88 -0.90
N GLN A 694 -23.99 -32.92 -0.65
CA GLN A 694 -24.37 -34.31 -0.92
C GLN A 694 -25.50 -34.83 -0.02
N GLN A 695 -25.62 -34.30 1.21
CA GLN A 695 -26.73 -34.62 2.10
C GLN A 695 -28.02 -33.85 1.76
N LYS A 696 -27.94 -32.80 0.95
CA LYS A 696 -29.08 -32.01 0.48
C LYS A 696 -29.57 -32.40 -0.92
N GLN A 697 -28.87 -33.28 -1.64
CA GLN A 697 -29.31 -33.99 -2.84
C GLN A 697 -29.84 -35.37 -2.46
#